data_53733c7e5920e463c807d46fa1e0b8a9
#
_entry.id   53733c7e5920e463c807d46fa1e0b8a9
#
_cell.length_a   1.000
_cell.length_b   1.000
_cell.length_c   1.000
_cell.angle_alpha   90.00
_cell.angle_beta   90.00
_cell.angle_gamma   90.00
#
_symmetry.space_group_name_H-M   'P 1'
#
loop_
_entity.id
_entity.type
_entity.pdbx_description
1 polymer ?
#
loop_
_entity_poly.entity_id
_entity_poly.type
_entity_poly.pdbx_seq_one_letter_code
_entity_poly.pdbx_strand_id
1 'polypeptide(L)'
;MRNSIFTLTLIFLTTFCFAQQEILVSNTTEYNAAIKKATAGATIILKNGIWTDVSLEAFGAGTEAKPITIKAEKAGEVILAGNSSIKIYGSHIIVEGLWFKDGNPTKKSIVQFRKNSKEFANNCRFTHNTISYYNPEDASINSHWVDLWGKNNRVDHNNFTGKTNDGTTLVVWLKGEQHVENKHQIDHNFFGKRPELGTNGGETIRIGTSANSMKSSKTIVENNTFQNCDGEIEIISNKSADNIFRNNLFLESQGTLTLRHGNNALVENNVFIGNNIKRTGGIRIINEGHIVRNNLLIGLRGDGFRGPIVIMNGVPNSPLNRYNQVKKVNVQNNTIINCGPISFGAGKDDERSLPPINSIFANNLVTNTDGSEVLEISDDISGIKFFKNILDSSASADSTIFQKQTLDWKLLQSIPMPTANNPSLISNYKDNASPEKDIVGYPRKELVAGAFNLGNKRFPKALLIKTGPYWKPVIEVPEVVIKEKEIKVEPGTNTFAKALKKATAKTTMVLTDGIYFIDKTQKIKGDITIRGSAKTIVRANNNLPKSLNYFFRVQENATLRLQNLIIDGDNDTKVKYAVVSPDEQLGETYNLFVDNCTFQNFTNTNGGSIYKAYVGTLADTISIKNSMLKNSYRGLNLSYEKNNFAKYNANTILIHNTVFDNIDEFAINYIKTGPLINNSPAKLVITNSIFRNINNKEKGTIIKLKSIPIVHIKNSAFINSYKVKNIVQLYGKDNTIKNCLIHLSGDIKTSGGASSNNLIFKNPKWENKNLFIPSKKSSLLKSNNDIDDIGLIQTKN
;
A
#
# COMPACT_ATOMS: atom_id res chain seq x y z
N MET A 1 80.41 -48.81 -4.10
CA MET A 1 79.57 -47.98 -3.30
C MET A 1 79.35 -46.60 -4.05
N ARG A 2 78.20 -46.38 -4.65
CA ARG A 2 77.96 -45.14 -5.41
C ARG A 2 76.95 -44.34 -4.59
N ASN A 3 77.34 -43.19 -4.05
CA ASN A 3 76.45 -42.28 -3.33
C ASN A 3 75.68 -41.39 -4.40
N SER A 4 74.41 -41.56 -4.51
CA SER A 4 73.52 -40.64 -5.31
C SER A 4 73.06 -39.55 -4.36
N ILE A 5 73.45 -38.31 -4.66
CA ILE A 5 73.00 -37.11 -4.03
C ILE A 5 71.70 -36.70 -4.72
N PHE A 6 70.53 -36.71 -4.01
CA PHE A 6 69.26 -36.16 -4.46
C PHE A 6 69.22 -34.68 -4.06
N THR A 7 69.28 -33.79 -5.04
CA THR A 7 69.13 -32.35 -4.85
C THR A 7 67.62 -32.04 -4.91
N LEU A 8 67.06 -31.69 -3.76
CA LEU A 8 65.65 -31.27 -3.63
C LEU A 8 65.54 -29.77 -4.00
N THR A 9 65.04 -29.46 -5.19
CA THR A 9 64.78 -28.07 -5.59
C THR A 9 63.44 -27.59 -5.01
N LEU A 10 63.48 -26.74 -3.98
CA LEU A 10 62.31 -26.15 -3.34
C LEU A 10 61.84 -24.98 -4.21
N ILE A 11 60.72 -25.16 -4.97
CA ILE A 11 60.08 -24.08 -5.72
C ILE A 11 59.25 -23.26 -4.72
N PHE A 12 59.76 -22.07 -4.38
CA PHE A 12 58.93 -21.05 -3.66
C PHE A 12 57.91 -20.46 -4.62
N LEU A 13 56.66 -20.90 -4.54
CA LEU A 13 55.52 -20.18 -5.11
C LEU A 13 55.26 -18.96 -4.20
N THR A 14 55.81 -17.81 -4.58
CA THR A 14 55.40 -16.54 -3.98
C THR A 14 54.01 -16.22 -4.50
N THR A 15 53.02 -16.53 -3.73
CA THR A 15 51.67 -15.93 -3.94
C THR A 15 51.74 -14.44 -3.64
N PHE A 16 51.85 -13.64 -4.70
CA PHE A 16 51.64 -12.20 -4.58
C PHE A 16 50.20 -11.97 -4.17
N CYS A 17 49.95 -11.78 -2.88
CA CYS A 17 48.71 -11.25 -2.35
C CYS A 17 48.67 -9.76 -2.75
N PHE A 18 48.07 -9.44 -3.90
CA PHE A 18 47.82 -8.06 -4.24
C PHE A 18 46.79 -7.53 -3.26
N ALA A 19 47.21 -6.69 -2.30
CA ALA A 19 46.30 -5.97 -1.44
C ALA A 19 45.28 -5.23 -2.33
N GLN A 20 44.02 -5.43 -2.04
CA GLN A 20 42.92 -4.74 -2.72
C GLN A 20 43.09 -3.24 -2.47
N GLN A 21 43.24 -2.43 -3.54
CA GLN A 21 43.44 -0.99 -3.41
C GLN A 21 42.12 -0.32 -2.93
N GLU A 22 42.07 0.02 -1.65
CA GLU A 22 40.97 0.83 -1.09
C GLU A 22 41.39 2.31 -1.02
N ILE A 23 40.58 3.19 -1.59
CA ILE A 23 40.85 4.62 -1.68
C ILE A 23 39.65 5.37 -1.09
N LEU A 24 39.83 5.98 0.08
CA LEU A 24 38.84 6.89 0.68
C LEU A 24 38.93 8.24 0.00
N VAL A 25 37.78 8.79 -0.41
CA VAL A 25 37.66 10.10 -1.09
C VAL A 25 36.61 10.95 -0.38
N SER A 26 36.91 12.24 -0.23
CA SER A 26 36.07 13.17 0.54
C SER A 26 35.36 14.19 -0.32
N ASN A 27 35.71 14.29 -1.61
CA ASN A 27 35.14 15.26 -2.55
C ASN A 27 35.29 14.79 -4.00
N THR A 28 34.63 15.51 -4.92
CA THR A 28 34.59 15.18 -6.33
C THR A 28 35.96 15.19 -7.00
N THR A 29 36.88 16.07 -6.58
CA THR A 29 38.25 16.15 -7.15
C THR A 29 39.00 14.88 -6.82
N GLU A 30 39.01 14.45 -5.56
CA GLU A 30 39.61 13.21 -5.10
C GLU A 30 39.00 11.99 -5.78
N TYR A 31 37.64 11.96 -5.86
CA TYR A 31 36.92 10.90 -6.57
C TYR A 31 37.36 10.78 -8.03
N ASN A 32 37.41 11.90 -8.77
CA ASN A 32 37.81 11.91 -10.18
C ASN A 32 39.25 11.49 -10.37
N ALA A 33 40.14 11.80 -9.45
CA ALA A 33 41.55 11.35 -9.50
C ALA A 33 41.67 9.83 -9.22
N ALA A 34 40.88 9.33 -8.25
CA ALA A 34 40.84 7.92 -7.87
C ALA A 34 40.28 7.04 -9.00
N ILE A 35 39.11 7.40 -9.58
CA ILE A 35 38.46 6.58 -10.60
C ILE A 35 39.29 6.51 -11.91
N LYS A 36 39.99 7.56 -12.27
CA LYS A 36 40.92 7.56 -13.44
C LYS A 36 42.09 6.59 -13.28
N LYS A 37 42.50 6.32 -12.05
CA LYS A 37 43.62 5.40 -11.71
C LYS A 37 43.13 4.00 -11.32
N ALA A 38 41.84 3.79 -11.22
CA ALA A 38 41.26 2.54 -10.75
C ALA A 38 41.56 1.41 -11.75
N THR A 39 42.09 0.34 -11.25
CA THR A 39 42.33 -0.93 -11.98
C THR A 39 41.36 -2.01 -11.44
N ALA A 40 41.36 -3.17 -12.12
CA ALA A 40 40.54 -4.31 -11.67
C ALA A 40 40.81 -4.68 -10.19
N GLY A 41 39.75 -4.67 -9.37
CA GLY A 41 39.80 -4.93 -7.93
C GLY A 41 39.92 -3.68 -7.05
N ALA A 42 40.03 -2.48 -7.64
CA ALA A 42 40.05 -1.23 -6.87
C ALA A 42 38.68 -0.95 -6.21
N THR A 43 38.73 -0.45 -4.98
CA THR A 43 37.54 0.01 -4.23
C THR A 43 37.70 1.47 -3.90
N ILE A 44 36.80 2.31 -4.41
CA ILE A 44 36.72 3.72 -4.09
C ILE A 44 35.62 3.90 -3.06
N ILE A 45 35.98 4.45 -1.90
CA ILE A 45 35.10 4.64 -0.75
C ILE A 45 34.77 6.11 -0.66
N LEU A 46 33.50 6.45 -0.82
CA LEU A 46 33.03 7.82 -0.61
C LEU A 46 32.82 8.05 0.88
N LYS A 47 33.43 9.11 1.42
CA LYS A 47 33.31 9.50 2.82
C LYS A 47 31.88 9.89 3.16
N ASN A 48 31.40 9.49 4.34
CA ASN A 48 30.09 9.86 4.83
C ASN A 48 29.86 11.37 4.80
N GLY A 49 28.63 11.78 4.52
CA GLY A 49 28.23 13.18 4.44
C GLY A 49 27.39 13.50 3.22
N ILE A 50 27.12 14.77 3.00
CA ILE A 50 26.27 15.25 1.91
C ILE A 50 27.15 15.69 0.75
N TRP A 51 26.89 15.06 -0.41
CA TRP A 51 27.52 15.36 -1.69
C TRP A 51 26.50 16.08 -2.57
N THR A 52 26.57 17.40 -2.63
CA THR A 52 25.58 18.23 -3.32
C THR A 52 26.03 18.55 -4.74
N ASP A 53 25.08 18.46 -5.70
CA ASP A 53 25.25 18.81 -7.13
C ASP A 53 26.38 18.06 -7.83
N VAL A 54 26.64 16.82 -7.44
CA VAL A 54 27.72 16.01 -7.99
C VAL A 54 27.28 15.19 -9.21
N SER A 55 28.14 15.15 -10.24
CA SER A 55 27.98 14.30 -11.41
C SER A 55 29.09 13.26 -11.41
N LEU A 56 28.86 12.12 -10.77
CA LEU A 56 29.85 11.06 -10.66
C LEU A 56 29.91 10.23 -11.95
N GLU A 57 31.10 9.77 -12.32
CA GLU A 57 31.31 8.79 -13.40
C GLU A 57 32.02 7.57 -12.81
N ALA A 58 31.34 6.42 -12.76
CA ALA A 58 31.87 5.13 -12.34
C ALA A 58 32.25 4.33 -13.59
N PHE A 59 33.54 4.21 -13.86
CA PHE A 59 34.03 3.61 -15.09
C PHE A 59 35.31 2.81 -14.93
N GLY A 60 35.61 1.99 -15.93
CA GLY A 60 36.85 1.21 -16.03
C GLY A 60 36.63 -0.20 -16.58
N ALA A 61 37.66 -1.01 -16.48
CA ALA A 61 37.67 -2.39 -16.94
C ALA A 61 37.95 -3.33 -15.74
N GLY A 62 36.95 -3.57 -14.92
CA GLY A 62 36.98 -4.63 -13.92
C GLY A 62 36.81 -6.01 -14.55
N THR A 63 36.91 -7.06 -13.75
CA THR A 63 36.58 -8.43 -14.13
C THR A 63 35.59 -9.02 -13.13
N GLU A 64 34.96 -10.15 -13.46
CA GLU A 64 34.04 -10.84 -12.54
C GLU A 64 34.70 -11.12 -11.18
N ALA A 65 35.94 -11.64 -11.18
CA ALA A 65 36.69 -11.93 -9.97
C ALA A 65 37.26 -10.69 -9.26
N LYS A 66 37.44 -9.57 -9.98
CA LYS A 66 38.02 -8.33 -9.49
C LYS A 66 37.26 -7.10 -10.04
N PRO A 67 36.02 -6.88 -9.58
CA PRO A 67 35.25 -5.69 -10.02
C PRO A 67 35.89 -4.41 -9.50
N ILE A 68 35.63 -3.30 -10.16
CA ILE A 68 35.86 -1.96 -9.61
C ILE A 68 34.63 -1.58 -8.79
N THR A 69 34.82 -1.29 -7.50
CA THR A 69 33.71 -0.99 -6.60
C THR A 69 33.72 0.47 -6.17
N ILE A 70 32.60 1.14 -6.31
CA ILE A 70 32.33 2.46 -5.76
C ILE A 70 31.30 2.26 -4.64
N LYS A 71 31.68 2.54 -3.40
CA LYS A 71 30.80 2.32 -2.25
C LYS A 71 30.82 3.48 -1.27
N ALA A 72 29.73 3.59 -0.53
CA ALA A 72 29.71 4.44 0.65
C ALA A 72 30.66 3.93 1.73
N GLU A 73 31.29 4.81 2.51
CA GLU A 73 32.05 4.47 3.70
C GLU A 73 31.16 3.71 4.69
N LYS A 74 29.96 4.22 4.92
CA LYS A 74 28.89 3.51 5.60
C LYS A 74 27.59 3.61 4.78
N ALA A 75 27.01 2.48 4.48
CA ALA A 75 25.83 2.40 3.63
C ALA A 75 24.68 3.26 4.18
N GLY A 76 24.15 4.13 3.32
CA GLY A 76 23.07 5.08 3.65
C GLY A 76 23.54 6.39 4.29
N GLU A 77 24.83 6.57 4.57
CA GLU A 77 25.38 7.82 5.13
C GLU A 77 26.09 8.71 4.09
N VAL A 78 26.21 8.23 2.86
CA VAL A 78 26.63 9.05 1.71
C VAL A 78 25.37 9.51 0.98
N ILE A 79 25.03 10.79 1.16
CA ILE A 79 23.81 11.39 0.63
C ILE A 79 24.17 12.19 -0.64
N LEU A 80 23.56 11.82 -1.75
CA LEU A 80 23.68 12.53 -3.02
C LEU A 80 22.48 13.49 -3.16
N ALA A 81 22.70 14.76 -2.84
CA ALA A 81 21.70 15.80 -2.77
C ALA A 81 21.72 16.76 -3.98
N GLY A 82 20.77 17.71 -4.02
CA GLY A 82 20.70 18.71 -5.08
C GLY A 82 20.43 18.11 -6.45
N ASN A 83 21.24 18.48 -7.47
CA ASN A 83 21.14 17.97 -8.83
C ASN A 83 22.18 16.87 -9.11
N SER A 84 22.33 15.91 -8.19
CA SER A 84 23.33 14.85 -8.28
C SER A 84 22.90 13.70 -9.21
N SER A 85 23.88 13.04 -9.82
CA SER A 85 23.68 11.89 -10.70
C SER A 85 24.91 11.01 -10.79
N ILE A 86 24.75 9.77 -11.29
CA ILE A 86 25.88 8.88 -11.56
C ILE A 86 25.74 8.21 -12.93
N LYS A 87 26.84 8.18 -13.70
CA LYS A 87 26.96 7.38 -14.92
C LYS A 87 27.86 6.18 -14.64
N ILE A 88 27.42 5.01 -15.09
CA ILE A 88 28.14 3.74 -14.99
C ILE A 88 28.48 3.27 -16.42
N TYR A 89 29.75 3.02 -16.73
CA TYR A 89 30.13 2.52 -18.05
C TYR A 89 31.47 1.77 -18.02
N GLY A 90 31.69 0.88 -18.99
CA GLY A 90 32.80 -0.09 -18.99
C GLY A 90 32.33 -1.47 -18.54
N SER A 91 33.14 -2.21 -17.79
CA SER A 91 32.83 -3.57 -17.43
C SER A 91 33.08 -3.89 -15.95
N HIS A 92 32.18 -4.69 -15.35
CA HIS A 92 32.28 -5.19 -13.97
C HIS A 92 32.52 -4.07 -12.95
N ILE A 93 31.62 -3.08 -12.98
CA ILE A 93 31.59 -1.95 -12.04
C ILE A 93 30.46 -2.20 -11.04
N ILE A 94 30.71 -2.04 -9.76
CA ILE A 94 29.71 -2.13 -8.68
C ILE A 94 29.55 -0.76 -8.03
N VAL A 95 28.30 -0.31 -7.86
CA VAL A 95 27.96 0.92 -7.12
C VAL A 95 27.00 0.53 -6.00
N GLU A 96 27.39 0.82 -4.74
CA GLU A 96 26.58 0.41 -3.59
C GLU A 96 26.56 1.39 -2.42
N GLY A 97 25.48 1.32 -1.62
CA GLY A 97 25.35 1.99 -0.32
C GLY A 97 25.02 3.48 -0.38
N LEU A 98 24.72 4.04 -1.56
CA LEU A 98 24.44 5.45 -1.76
C LEU A 98 22.95 5.78 -1.55
N TRP A 99 22.68 7.01 -1.10
CA TRP A 99 21.32 7.50 -0.94
C TRP A 99 21.09 8.83 -1.67
N PHE A 100 20.28 8.81 -2.72
CA PHE A 100 19.80 10.01 -3.41
C PHE A 100 18.56 10.54 -2.71
N LYS A 101 18.66 11.71 -2.10
CA LYS A 101 17.58 12.43 -1.44
C LYS A 101 17.86 13.94 -1.34
N ASP A 102 16.91 14.71 -0.85
CA ASP A 102 17.06 16.14 -0.58
C ASP A 102 17.56 16.92 -1.81
N GLY A 103 16.91 16.68 -2.96
CA GLY A 103 17.32 17.32 -4.20
C GLY A 103 16.22 17.43 -5.25
N ASN A 104 16.47 18.35 -6.21
CA ASN A 104 15.58 18.65 -7.33
C ASN A 104 16.32 18.45 -8.65
N PRO A 105 16.57 17.19 -9.09
CA PRO A 105 17.37 16.92 -10.27
C PRO A 105 16.67 17.36 -11.56
N THR A 106 17.39 18.08 -12.43
CA THR A 106 16.91 18.48 -13.76
C THR A 106 17.40 17.56 -14.88
N LYS A 107 18.16 16.53 -14.55
CA LYS A 107 18.74 15.58 -15.50
C LYS A 107 17.70 14.57 -15.97
N LYS A 108 17.84 14.13 -17.22
CA LYS A 108 16.96 13.10 -17.80
C LYS A 108 17.07 11.74 -17.11
N SER A 109 18.19 11.49 -16.43
CA SER A 109 18.46 10.22 -15.77
C SER A 109 19.35 10.43 -14.57
N ILE A 110 18.98 9.85 -13.43
CA ILE A 110 19.76 9.95 -12.18
C ILE A 110 20.91 8.95 -12.20
N VAL A 111 20.60 7.69 -12.53
CA VAL A 111 21.56 6.59 -12.70
C VAL A 111 21.53 6.14 -14.15
N GLN A 112 22.62 6.28 -14.88
CA GLN A 112 22.67 5.95 -16.29
C GLN A 112 23.78 4.94 -16.59
N PHE A 113 23.42 3.77 -17.12
CA PHE A 113 24.38 2.70 -17.47
C PHE A 113 25.09 2.95 -18.81
N ARG A 114 25.45 4.20 -19.05
CA ARG A 114 26.31 4.64 -20.17
C ARG A 114 26.86 6.03 -19.92
N LYS A 115 27.98 6.37 -20.58
CA LYS A 115 28.43 7.74 -20.70
C LYS A 115 27.76 8.44 -21.90
N ASN A 116 27.75 7.76 -23.04
CA ASN A 116 27.19 8.22 -24.32
C ASN A 116 26.75 7.02 -25.18
N SER A 117 26.50 7.19 -26.47
CA SER A 117 26.08 6.13 -27.39
C SER A 117 27.15 5.06 -27.70
N LYS A 118 28.43 5.32 -27.41
CA LYS A 118 29.57 4.43 -27.72
C LYS A 118 30.13 3.76 -26.46
N GLU A 119 30.01 4.42 -25.32
CA GLU A 119 30.52 3.97 -24.01
C GLU A 119 29.36 3.62 -23.07
N PHE A 120 29.14 2.35 -22.83
CA PHE A 120 28.03 1.82 -22.02
C PHE A 120 28.51 0.71 -21.09
N ALA A 121 27.66 0.34 -20.14
CA ALA A 121 27.96 -0.63 -19.10
C ALA A 121 27.71 -2.07 -19.55
N ASN A 122 28.64 -2.99 -19.23
CA ASN A 122 28.42 -4.42 -19.37
C ASN A 122 28.85 -5.14 -18.10
N ASN A 123 28.05 -6.09 -17.64
CA ASN A 123 28.29 -6.84 -16.40
C ASN A 123 28.46 -5.91 -15.17
N CYS A 124 27.82 -4.73 -15.18
CA CYS A 124 27.87 -3.77 -14.07
C CYS A 124 26.68 -3.93 -13.15
N ARG A 125 26.82 -3.46 -11.90
CA ARG A 125 25.81 -3.65 -10.86
C ARG A 125 25.56 -2.36 -10.07
N PHE A 126 24.28 -2.04 -9.85
CA PHE A 126 23.81 -1.00 -8.94
C PHE A 126 23.01 -1.67 -7.83
N THR A 127 23.54 -1.69 -6.61
CA THR A 127 23.01 -2.53 -5.54
C THR A 127 23.00 -1.84 -4.17
N HIS A 128 22.03 -2.18 -3.33
CA HIS A 128 21.89 -1.65 -1.97
C HIS A 128 21.87 -0.13 -1.86
N ASN A 129 21.39 0.56 -2.89
CA ASN A 129 21.21 2.02 -2.89
C ASN A 129 19.75 2.40 -2.63
N THR A 130 19.53 3.65 -2.29
CA THR A 130 18.18 4.23 -2.17
C THR A 130 18.06 5.48 -3.04
N ILE A 131 16.94 5.61 -3.76
CA ILE A 131 16.48 6.86 -4.37
C ILE A 131 15.11 7.15 -3.78
N SER A 132 14.97 8.23 -3.02
CA SER A 132 13.71 8.54 -2.35
C SER A 132 13.33 10.01 -2.48
N TYR A 133 12.10 10.27 -2.96
CA TYR A 133 11.55 11.62 -3.16
C TYR A 133 12.49 12.58 -3.91
N TYR A 134 13.34 12.03 -4.76
CA TYR A 134 14.36 12.75 -5.51
C TYR A 134 13.80 13.14 -6.89
N ASN A 135 13.01 14.20 -6.93
CA ASN A 135 12.22 14.62 -8.08
C ASN A 135 12.52 16.07 -8.47
N PRO A 136 12.40 16.45 -9.75
CA PRO A 136 12.40 17.86 -10.14
C PRO A 136 11.23 18.62 -9.49
N GLU A 137 11.36 19.94 -9.34
CA GLU A 137 10.29 20.80 -8.82
C GLU A 137 9.05 20.77 -9.74
N ASP A 138 9.28 20.82 -11.04
CA ASP A 138 8.24 20.69 -12.04
C ASP A 138 7.98 19.21 -12.36
N ALA A 139 6.83 18.71 -11.93
CA ALA A 139 6.43 17.32 -12.14
C ALA A 139 6.25 16.94 -13.63
N SER A 140 6.14 17.91 -14.54
CA SER A 140 6.05 17.66 -15.99
C SER A 140 7.40 17.33 -16.64
N ILE A 141 8.49 17.54 -15.93
CA ILE A 141 9.83 17.16 -16.43
C ILE A 141 9.94 15.63 -16.52
N ASN A 142 10.11 15.16 -17.77
CA ASN A 142 10.28 13.72 -18.02
C ASN A 142 11.72 13.29 -17.68
N SER A 143 11.86 12.53 -16.60
CA SER A 143 13.15 11.96 -16.19
C SER A 143 12.99 10.55 -15.65
N HIS A 144 14.05 9.75 -15.76
CA HIS A 144 14.13 8.40 -15.23
C HIS A 144 15.05 8.36 -14.01
N TRP A 145 14.76 7.48 -13.06
CA TRP A 145 15.71 7.26 -11.98
C TRP A 145 16.85 6.32 -12.40
N VAL A 146 16.54 5.27 -13.19
CA VAL A 146 17.56 4.34 -13.68
C VAL A 146 17.35 4.06 -15.17
N ASP A 147 18.41 4.26 -15.98
CA ASP A 147 18.47 3.87 -17.38
C ASP A 147 19.48 2.74 -17.59
N LEU A 148 19.01 1.56 -17.95
CA LEU A 148 19.85 0.40 -18.28
C LEU A 148 20.19 0.37 -19.77
N TRP A 149 21.46 0.40 -20.07
CA TRP A 149 22.07 0.27 -21.40
C TRP A 149 23.13 -0.84 -21.38
N GLY A 150 23.53 -1.35 -22.53
CA GLY A 150 24.54 -2.43 -22.63
C GLY A 150 23.97 -3.81 -22.38
N LYS A 151 24.75 -4.70 -21.76
CA LYS A 151 24.38 -6.10 -21.56
C LYS A 151 24.75 -6.61 -20.16
N ASN A 152 24.01 -7.62 -19.67
CA ASN A 152 24.26 -8.36 -18.43
C ASN A 152 24.40 -7.47 -17.18
N ASN A 153 23.78 -6.30 -17.17
CA ASN A 153 23.81 -5.44 -15.98
C ASN A 153 22.74 -5.87 -14.99
N ARG A 154 22.99 -5.61 -13.72
CA ARG A 154 22.09 -5.95 -12.63
C ARG A 154 21.74 -4.73 -11.78
N VAL A 155 20.47 -4.59 -11.47
CA VAL A 155 19.93 -3.62 -10.53
C VAL A 155 19.21 -4.40 -9.45
N ASP A 156 19.78 -4.44 -8.25
CA ASP A 156 19.26 -5.31 -7.20
C ASP A 156 19.37 -4.72 -5.80
N HIS A 157 18.50 -5.19 -4.89
CA HIS A 157 18.47 -4.78 -3.49
C HIS A 157 18.42 -3.25 -3.28
N ASN A 158 17.83 -2.50 -4.21
CA ASN A 158 17.67 -1.06 -4.08
C ASN A 158 16.27 -0.70 -3.57
N ASN A 159 16.13 0.50 -3.00
CA ASN A 159 14.85 1.09 -2.65
C ASN A 159 14.57 2.30 -3.55
N PHE A 160 13.44 2.25 -4.26
CA PHE A 160 12.96 3.31 -5.13
C PHE A 160 11.59 3.77 -4.64
N THR A 161 11.51 4.89 -3.92
CA THR A 161 10.27 5.34 -3.27
C THR A 161 9.99 6.82 -3.51
N GLY A 162 8.75 7.17 -3.87
CA GLY A 162 8.28 8.55 -3.91
C GLY A 162 8.65 9.31 -5.20
N LYS A 163 8.69 8.62 -6.36
CA LYS A 163 8.79 9.29 -7.66
C LYS A 163 7.44 9.91 -8.02
N THR A 164 7.41 11.23 -8.25
CA THR A 164 6.18 12.00 -8.49
C THR A 164 6.13 12.69 -9.85
N ASN A 165 7.25 12.80 -10.55
CA ASN A 165 7.33 13.47 -11.85
C ASN A 165 7.12 12.49 -13.02
N ASP A 166 6.92 13.05 -14.21
CA ASP A 166 6.83 12.32 -15.47
C ASP A 166 8.10 11.50 -15.77
N GLY A 167 7.93 10.42 -16.51
CA GLY A 167 9.00 9.47 -16.89
C GLY A 167 9.06 8.25 -15.97
N THR A 168 9.35 7.13 -16.59
CA THR A 168 9.45 5.80 -15.95
C THR A 168 10.50 5.78 -14.84
N THR A 169 10.28 4.98 -13.77
CA THR A 169 11.28 4.87 -12.70
C THR A 169 12.54 4.14 -13.20
N LEU A 170 12.38 2.98 -13.85
CA LEU A 170 13.49 2.20 -14.41
C LEU A 170 13.22 1.83 -15.87
N VAL A 171 14.13 2.14 -16.77
CA VAL A 171 14.01 1.83 -18.21
C VAL A 171 15.12 0.90 -18.67
N VAL A 172 14.75 -0.16 -19.39
CA VAL A 172 15.68 -1.01 -20.16
C VAL A 172 15.64 -0.56 -21.62
N TRP A 173 16.76 -0.12 -22.15
CA TRP A 173 16.90 0.41 -23.50
C TRP A 173 17.39 -0.65 -24.49
N LEU A 174 16.72 -0.78 -25.65
CA LEU A 174 17.08 -1.67 -26.75
C LEU A 174 17.42 -0.89 -28.03
N LYS A 175 17.77 0.39 -27.90
CA LYS A 175 18.09 1.24 -29.05
C LYS A 175 19.50 0.97 -29.55
N GLY A 176 19.63 0.23 -30.66
CA GLY A 176 20.88 -0.25 -31.26
C GLY A 176 21.12 -1.73 -30.96
N GLU A 177 21.78 -2.45 -31.90
CA GLU A 177 21.97 -3.92 -31.80
C GLU A 177 22.85 -4.32 -30.59
N GLN A 178 23.74 -3.43 -30.16
CA GLN A 178 24.55 -3.65 -28.96
C GLN A 178 23.76 -3.72 -27.66
N HIS A 179 22.49 -3.33 -27.70
CA HIS A 179 21.57 -3.34 -26.55
C HIS A 179 20.43 -4.37 -26.70
N VAL A 180 20.45 -5.19 -27.76
CA VAL A 180 19.53 -6.30 -27.98
C VAL A 180 20.10 -7.55 -27.33
N GLU A 181 19.24 -8.46 -26.90
CA GLU A 181 19.61 -9.62 -26.08
C GLU A 181 20.47 -9.22 -24.88
N ASN A 182 19.99 -8.19 -24.18
CA ASN A 182 20.78 -7.52 -23.15
C ASN A 182 20.86 -8.31 -21.83
N LYS A 183 19.94 -9.25 -21.56
CA LYS A 183 19.96 -10.19 -20.42
C LYS A 183 20.17 -9.49 -19.07
N HIS A 184 19.56 -8.32 -18.90
CA HIS A 184 19.63 -7.61 -17.63
C HIS A 184 18.89 -8.37 -16.52
N GLN A 185 19.31 -8.17 -15.28
CA GLN A 185 18.67 -8.68 -14.07
C GLN A 185 18.18 -7.51 -13.21
N ILE A 186 16.90 -7.51 -12.88
CA ILE A 186 16.25 -6.53 -12.00
C ILE A 186 15.61 -7.33 -10.88
N ASP A 187 16.28 -7.40 -9.71
CA ASP A 187 15.86 -8.34 -8.69
C ASP A 187 16.04 -7.81 -7.25
N HIS A 188 15.22 -8.32 -6.32
CA HIS A 188 15.24 -7.96 -4.90
C HIS A 188 15.10 -6.47 -4.61
N ASN A 189 14.60 -5.66 -5.56
CA ASN A 189 14.36 -4.24 -5.32
C ASN A 189 13.00 -4.04 -4.64
N PHE A 190 12.91 -2.99 -3.84
CA PHE A 190 11.68 -2.44 -3.33
C PHE A 190 11.31 -1.21 -4.16
N PHE A 191 10.21 -1.29 -4.90
CA PHE A 191 9.57 -0.17 -5.58
C PHE A 191 8.40 0.27 -4.70
N GLY A 192 8.57 1.41 -4.05
CA GLY A 192 7.58 1.97 -3.12
C GLY A 192 6.64 2.97 -3.78
N LYS A 193 5.91 3.67 -2.94
CA LYS A 193 4.84 4.58 -3.34
C LYS A 193 5.21 5.48 -4.53
N ARG A 194 4.39 5.38 -5.58
CA ARG A 194 4.37 6.29 -6.72
C ARG A 194 2.92 6.69 -6.98
N PRO A 195 2.51 7.95 -6.71
CA PRO A 195 1.14 8.40 -6.91
C PRO A 195 0.77 8.44 -8.39
N GLU A 196 -0.54 8.45 -8.68
CA GLU A 196 -1.06 8.54 -10.05
C GLU A 196 -0.57 9.83 -10.72
N LEU A 197 0.04 9.65 -11.90
CA LEU A 197 0.54 10.78 -12.70
C LEU A 197 -0.59 11.44 -13.51
N GLY A 198 -1.62 10.66 -13.87
CA GLY A 198 -2.75 11.14 -14.69
C GLY A 198 -2.48 11.19 -16.20
N THR A 199 -1.27 10.87 -16.64
CA THR A 199 -0.82 10.81 -18.03
C THR A 199 0.07 9.59 -18.28
N ASN A 200 0.48 9.32 -19.53
CA ASN A 200 1.50 8.32 -19.83
C ASN A 200 2.87 8.70 -19.22
N GLY A 201 3.71 7.72 -18.98
CA GLY A 201 5.06 7.93 -18.41
C GLY A 201 5.13 7.62 -16.92
N GLY A 202 4.03 7.13 -16.34
CA GLY A 202 3.93 6.73 -14.95
C GLY A 202 4.41 5.31 -14.64
N GLU A 203 4.92 4.55 -15.62
CA GLU A 203 5.35 3.17 -15.39
C GLU A 203 6.46 3.08 -14.34
N THR A 204 6.44 2.01 -13.55
CA THR A 204 7.56 1.72 -12.63
C THR A 204 8.73 1.10 -13.39
N ILE A 205 8.48 0.10 -14.24
CA ILE A 205 9.50 -0.49 -15.12
C ILE A 205 9.00 -0.49 -16.57
N ARG A 206 9.85 -0.08 -17.50
CA ARG A 206 9.62 -0.23 -18.94
C ARG A 206 10.79 -0.97 -19.60
N ILE A 207 10.50 -2.03 -20.35
CA ILE A 207 11.50 -2.83 -21.06
C ILE A 207 11.32 -2.61 -22.56
N GLY A 208 12.19 -1.80 -23.16
CA GLY A 208 12.10 -1.39 -24.55
C GLY A 208 11.12 -0.24 -24.82
N THR A 209 10.85 -0.04 -26.10
CA THR A 209 9.87 0.92 -26.65
C THR A 209 9.07 0.25 -27.74
N SER A 210 8.00 0.88 -28.22
CA SER A 210 7.20 0.35 -29.33
C SER A 210 8.05 0.01 -30.56
N ALA A 211 9.07 0.81 -30.87
CA ALA A 211 9.98 0.55 -31.98
C ALA A 211 10.85 -0.72 -31.79
N ASN A 212 10.94 -1.24 -30.56
CA ASN A 212 11.69 -2.45 -30.23
C ASN A 212 10.80 -3.69 -30.02
N SER A 213 9.52 -3.61 -30.37
CA SER A 213 8.53 -4.67 -30.12
C SER A 213 8.98 -6.05 -30.59
N MET A 214 9.66 -6.13 -31.73
CA MET A 214 10.11 -7.40 -32.33
C MET A 214 11.54 -7.80 -31.89
N LYS A 215 12.19 -7.02 -31.02
CA LYS A 215 13.55 -7.32 -30.54
C LYS A 215 13.50 -8.08 -29.22
N SER A 216 14.38 -9.06 -29.07
CA SER A 216 14.56 -9.82 -27.85
C SER A 216 15.37 -9.04 -26.82
N SER A 217 14.90 -8.98 -25.58
CA SER A 217 15.65 -8.42 -24.44
C SER A 217 16.27 -9.51 -23.57
N LYS A 218 15.51 -10.57 -23.27
CA LYS A 218 15.88 -11.63 -22.33
C LYS A 218 16.15 -11.08 -20.92
N THR A 219 15.53 -9.95 -20.57
CA THR A 219 15.60 -9.36 -19.22
C THR A 219 14.81 -10.21 -18.24
N ILE A 220 15.36 -10.38 -17.04
CA ILE A 220 14.70 -11.08 -15.92
C ILE A 220 14.32 -10.04 -14.85
N VAL A 221 13.03 -9.97 -14.53
CA VAL A 221 12.49 -9.18 -13.42
C VAL A 221 11.95 -10.14 -12.38
N GLU A 222 12.69 -10.31 -11.28
CA GLU A 222 12.33 -11.32 -10.29
C GLU A 222 12.55 -10.89 -8.84
N ASN A 223 11.78 -11.49 -7.94
CA ASN A 223 11.99 -11.30 -6.50
C ASN A 223 11.87 -9.83 -6.04
N ASN A 224 11.17 -8.97 -6.78
CA ASN A 224 10.94 -7.58 -6.40
C ASN A 224 9.63 -7.41 -5.65
N THR A 225 9.52 -6.34 -4.86
CA THR A 225 8.26 -5.86 -4.30
C THR A 225 7.86 -4.55 -4.98
N PHE A 226 6.62 -4.50 -5.49
CA PHE A 226 5.96 -3.31 -6.02
C PHE A 226 4.82 -2.95 -5.08
N GLN A 227 4.97 -1.87 -4.30
CA GLN A 227 3.96 -1.45 -3.33
C GLN A 227 3.46 -0.05 -3.62
N ASN A 228 2.13 0.10 -3.82
CA ASN A 228 1.49 1.36 -4.18
C ASN A 228 2.14 2.05 -5.39
N CYS A 229 2.46 1.26 -6.41
CA CYS A 229 3.03 1.73 -7.68
C CYS A 229 1.89 2.15 -8.61
N ASP A 230 1.31 3.32 -8.38
CA ASP A 230 0.05 3.78 -8.97
C ASP A 230 0.25 4.79 -10.11
N GLY A 231 1.48 5.01 -10.57
CA GLY A 231 1.81 6.07 -11.51
C GLY A 231 0.99 6.07 -12.81
N GLU A 232 0.72 4.87 -13.35
CA GLU A 232 -0.25 4.67 -14.45
C GLU A 232 -0.79 3.23 -14.47
N ILE A 233 -1.59 2.91 -15.51
CA ILE A 233 -2.16 1.57 -15.68
C ILE A 233 -1.11 0.45 -15.85
N GLU A 234 0.07 0.75 -16.36
CA GLU A 234 1.17 -0.20 -16.58
C GLU A 234 2.22 -0.07 -15.48
N ILE A 235 2.11 -0.86 -14.39
CA ILE A 235 3.17 -0.94 -13.36
C ILE A 235 4.47 -1.38 -14.03
N ILE A 236 4.38 -2.48 -14.83
CA ILE A 236 5.44 -2.91 -15.72
C ILE A 236 4.92 -2.87 -17.15
N SER A 237 5.61 -2.12 -18.01
CA SER A 237 5.33 -2.05 -19.43
C SER A 237 6.38 -2.86 -20.20
N ASN A 238 6.05 -4.12 -20.53
CA ASN A 238 6.90 -4.95 -21.36
C ASN A 238 6.71 -4.61 -22.84
N LYS A 239 7.76 -4.07 -23.47
CA LYS A 239 7.75 -3.66 -24.91
C LYS A 239 8.87 -4.35 -25.70
N SER A 240 9.22 -5.59 -25.37
CA SER A 240 10.20 -6.41 -26.09
C SER A 240 9.98 -7.89 -25.80
N ALA A 241 10.62 -8.75 -26.58
CA ALA A 241 10.43 -10.21 -26.51
C ALA A 241 11.31 -10.91 -25.47
N ASP A 242 10.91 -12.16 -25.14
CA ASP A 242 11.65 -13.18 -24.38
C ASP A 242 11.99 -12.80 -22.93
N ASN A 243 11.20 -11.94 -22.31
CA ASN A 243 11.41 -11.50 -20.92
C ASN A 243 10.76 -12.46 -19.91
N ILE A 244 11.31 -12.48 -18.70
CA ILE A 244 10.84 -13.31 -17.59
C ILE A 244 10.45 -12.44 -16.42
N PHE A 245 9.24 -12.62 -15.91
CA PHE A 245 8.68 -11.96 -14.73
C PHE A 245 8.28 -13.04 -13.73
N ARG A 246 9.04 -13.19 -12.64
CA ARG A 246 8.77 -14.27 -11.68
C ARG A 246 9.03 -13.91 -10.24
N ASN A 247 8.30 -14.56 -9.34
CA ASN A 247 8.45 -14.41 -7.88
C ASN A 247 8.38 -12.95 -7.40
N ASN A 248 7.69 -12.06 -8.11
CA ASN A 248 7.48 -10.68 -7.69
C ASN A 248 6.22 -10.57 -6.83
N LEU A 249 6.23 -9.66 -5.87
CA LEU A 249 5.07 -9.26 -5.09
C LEU A 249 4.55 -7.90 -5.59
N PHE A 250 3.28 -7.85 -6.00
CA PHE A 250 2.55 -6.63 -6.29
C PHE A 250 1.54 -6.41 -5.15
N LEU A 251 1.76 -5.38 -4.35
CA LEU A 251 0.95 -5.08 -3.17
C LEU A 251 0.25 -3.74 -3.35
N GLU A 252 -1.09 -3.77 -3.35
CA GLU A 252 -1.93 -2.57 -3.41
C GLU A 252 -1.60 -1.60 -4.55
N SER A 253 -1.11 -2.10 -5.67
CA SER A 253 -0.69 -1.28 -6.82
C SER A 253 -1.81 -1.18 -7.86
N GLN A 254 -2.16 0.05 -8.27
CA GLN A 254 -3.32 0.35 -9.13
C GLN A 254 -2.97 0.28 -10.61
N GLY A 255 -2.59 -0.89 -11.07
CA GLY A 255 -2.20 -1.14 -12.46
C GLY A 255 -1.92 -2.61 -12.71
N THR A 256 -1.27 -2.91 -13.82
CA THR A 256 -1.00 -4.28 -14.27
C THR A 256 0.46 -4.52 -14.63
N LEU A 257 0.90 -5.77 -14.54
CA LEU A 257 2.01 -6.25 -15.34
C LEU A 257 1.46 -6.40 -16.77
N THR A 258 1.90 -5.53 -17.68
CA THR A 258 1.38 -5.47 -19.05
C THR A 258 2.39 -6.02 -20.04
N LEU A 259 2.00 -7.08 -20.74
CA LEU A 259 2.72 -7.60 -21.91
C LEU A 259 2.31 -6.77 -23.13
N ARG A 260 2.83 -5.51 -23.19
CA ARG A 260 2.34 -4.46 -24.09
C ARG A 260 2.77 -4.68 -25.53
N HIS A 261 4.02 -5.12 -25.72
CA HIS A 261 4.61 -5.49 -26.99
C HIS A 261 5.66 -6.60 -26.79
N GLY A 262 6.10 -7.20 -27.88
CA GLY A 262 7.02 -8.33 -27.86
C GLY A 262 6.30 -9.66 -27.57
N ASN A 263 6.97 -10.74 -27.86
CA ASN A 263 6.42 -12.08 -27.79
C ASN A 263 7.14 -12.91 -26.71
N ASN A 264 6.61 -14.09 -26.42
CA ASN A 264 7.28 -15.14 -25.63
C ASN A 264 7.66 -14.74 -24.20
N ALA A 265 6.93 -13.86 -23.56
CA ALA A 265 7.17 -13.55 -22.15
C ALA A 265 6.69 -14.70 -21.26
N LEU A 266 7.48 -15.00 -20.22
CA LEU A 266 7.10 -15.92 -19.15
C LEU A 266 6.73 -15.13 -17.89
N VAL A 267 5.49 -15.30 -17.40
CA VAL A 267 4.99 -14.68 -16.17
C VAL A 267 4.60 -15.79 -15.20
N GLU A 268 5.45 -16.05 -14.20
CA GLU A 268 5.22 -17.19 -13.30
C GLU A 268 5.51 -16.90 -11.83
N ASN A 269 4.80 -17.57 -10.94
CA ASN A 269 5.02 -17.54 -9.49
C ASN A 269 4.94 -16.14 -8.87
N ASN A 270 4.29 -15.17 -9.53
CA ASN A 270 4.09 -13.85 -8.95
C ASN A 270 2.87 -13.85 -8.01
N VAL A 271 2.90 -12.96 -7.05
CA VAL A 271 1.81 -12.75 -6.10
C VAL A 271 1.29 -11.33 -6.25
N PHE A 272 -0.02 -11.20 -6.47
CA PHE A 272 -0.73 -9.93 -6.56
C PHE A 272 -1.73 -9.85 -5.42
N ILE A 273 -1.60 -8.86 -4.55
CA ILE A 273 -2.49 -8.62 -3.42
C ILE A 273 -3.07 -7.22 -3.53
N GLY A 274 -4.35 -7.13 -3.86
CA GLY A 274 -5.04 -5.86 -4.03
C GLY A 274 -5.67 -5.31 -2.76
N ASN A 275 -5.84 -6.15 -1.72
CA ASN A 275 -6.55 -5.80 -0.49
C ASN A 275 -7.90 -5.12 -0.75
N ASN A 276 -8.52 -5.44 -1.89
CA ASN A 276 -9.75 -4.84 -2.40
C ASN A 276 -9.67 -3.33 -2.65
N ILE A 277 -8.47 -2.79 -2.85
CA ILE A 277 -8.29 -1.42 -3.29
C ILE A 277 -8.74 -1.32 -4.76
N LYS A 278 -9.53 -0.31 -5.06
CA LYS A 278 -10.05 -0.04 -6.41
C LYS A 278 -8.90 0.16 -7.39
N ARG A 279 -9.08 -0.29 -8.64
CA ARG A 279 -8.11 -0.18 -9.74
C ARG A 279 -6.84 -1.04 -9.58
N THR A 280 -6.69 -1.84 -8.52
CA THR A 280 -5.60 -2.82 -8.42
C THR A 280 -5.80 -3.90 -9.48
N GLY A 281 -4.76 -4.17 -10.26
CA GLY A 281 -4.83 -5.07 -11.40
C GLY A 281 -3.82 -6.22 -11.34
N GLY A 282 -3.94 -7.12 -12.29
CA GLY A 282 -3.08 -8.29 -12.39
C GLY A 282 -2.23 -8.29 -13.65
N ILE A 283 -2.56 -9.15 -14.62
CA ILE A 283 -1.74 -9.41 -15.81
C ILE A 283 -2.55 -9.08 -17.05
N ARG A 284 -2.06 -8.13 -17.86
CA ARG A 284 -2.68 -7.75 -19.14
C ARG A 284 -1.87 -8.31 -20.32
N ILE A 285 -2.52 -9.06 -21.18
CA ILE A 285 -1.91 -9.89 -22.23
C ILE A 285 -2.26 -9.33 -23.60
N ILE A 286 -1.23 -8.99 -24.38
CA ILE A 286 -1.27 -8.57 -25.78
C ILE A 286 -0.14 -9.33 -26.50
N ASN A 287 -0.21 -9.53 -27.83
CA ASN A 287 0.76 -10.26 -28.66
C ASN A 287 0.73 -11.79 -28.48
N GLU A 288 1.81 -12.48 -28.82
CA GLU A 288 1.78 -13.94 -28.97
C GLU A 288 2.83 -14.70 -28.15
N GLY A 289 2.58 -16.00 -27.96
CA GLY A 289 3.54 -16.93 -27.37
C GLY A 289 3.77 -16.79 -25.87
N HIS A 290 2.98 -16.01 -25.16
CA HIS A 290 3.16 -15.79 -23.73
C HIS A 290 2.73 -17.01 -22.89
N ILE A 291 3.46 -17.25 -21.81
CA ILE A 291 3.10 -18.23 -20.78
C ILE A 291 2.84 -17.51 -19.46
N VAL A 292 1.63 -17.65 -18.94
CA VAL A 292 1.19 -17.04 -17.67
C VAL A 292 0.74 -18.16 -16.75
N ARG A 293 1.56 -18.52 -15.76
CA ARG A 293 1.30 -19.70 -14.93
C ARG A 293 1.70 -19.56 -13.47
N ASN A 294 1.08 -20.35 -12.61
CA ASN A 294 1.40 -20.42 -11.18
C ASN A 294 1.32 -19.06 -10.46
N ASN A 295 0.56 -18.09 -10.94
CA ASN A 295 0.42 -16.82 -10.25
C ASN A 295 -0.72 -16.89 -9.23
N LEU A 296 -0.59 -16.15 -8.14
CA LEU A 296 -1.59 -15.99 -7.09
C LEU A 296 -2.10 -14.55 -7.09
N LEU A 297 -3.40 -14.38 -7.31
CA LEU A 297 -4.06 -13.07 -7.40
C LEU A 297 -5.16 -13.01 -6.34
N ILE A 298 -5.11 -12.04 -5.43
CA ILE A 298 -6.05 -11.94 -4.30
C ILE A 298 -6.58 -10.51 -4.17
N GLY A 299 -7.90 -10.38 -4.12
CA GLY A 299 -8.58 -9.13 -3.76
C GLY A 299 -8.29 -7.96 -4.70
N LEU A 300 -8.01 -8.22 -5.98
CA LEU A 300 -7.83 -7.21 -7.00
C LEU A 300 -9.18 -6.61 -7.41
N ARG A 301 -9.29 -5.28 -7.49
CA ARG A 301 -10.53 -4.55 -7.80
C ARG A 301 -10.43 -3.67 -9.05
N GLY A 302 -9.53 -3.98 -9.93
CA GLY A 302 -9.53 -3.45 -11.28
C GLY A 302 -10.54 -4.15 -12.17
N ASP A 303 -11.04 -3.45 -13.15
CA ASP A 303 -11.96 -3.87 -14.19
C ASP A 303 -11.40 -3.54 -15.58
N GLY A 304 -12.01 -4.05 -16.62
CA GLY A 304 -11.61 -3.82 -18.00
C GLY A 304 -10.12 -4.12 -18.21
N PHE A 305 -9.32 -3.10 -18.52
CA PHE A 305 -7.86 -3.25 -18.74
C PHE A 305 -7.05 -3.52 -17.46
N ARG A 306 -7.67 -3.42 -16.29
CA ARG A 306 -7.07 -3.70 -14.97
C ARG A 306 -7.59 -4.97 -14.32
N GLY A 307 -8.31 -5.82 -15.00
CA GLY A 307 -8.76 -7.11 -14.46
C GLY A 307 -7.59 -7.97 -13.92
N PRO A 308 -7.89 -9.01 -13.15
CA PRO A 308 -6.86 -9.93 -12.61
C PRO A 308 -6.08 -10.63 -13.72
N ILE A 309 -6.76 -11.09 -14.76
CA ILE A 309 -6.18 -11.56 -16.02
C ILE A 309 -7.01 -10.96 -17.16
N VAL A 310 -6.34 -10.28 -18.07
CA VAL A 310 -6.95 -9.57 -19.18
C VAL A 310 -6.33 -10.06 -20.48
N ILE A 311 -7.13 -10.69 -21.34
CA ILE A 311 -6.74 -11.10 -22.69
C ILE A 311 -7.36 -10.12 -23.67
N MET A 312 -6.51 -9.33 -24.35
CA MET A 312 -6.93 -8.21 -25.17
C MET A 312 -7.33 -8.60 -26.59
N ASN A 313 -8.19 -7.81 -27.21
CA ASN A 313 -8.35 -7.79 -28.65
C ASN A 313 -7.18 -7.10 -29.35
N GLY A 314 -6.91 -7.51 -30.58
CA GLY A 314 -5.89 -6.96 -31.45
C GLY A 314 -6.42 -6.07 -32.56
N VAL A 315 -5.53 -5.30 -33.15
CA VAL A 315 -5.75 -4.42 -34.32
C VAL A 315 -5.33 -5.18 -35.57
N PRO A 316 -6.14 -5.21 -36.65
CA PRO A 316 -5.74 -5.78 -37.94
C PRO A 316 -4.50 -5.06 -38.51
N ASN A 317 -3.52 -5.83 -39.01
CA ASN A 317 -2.26 -5.30 -39.55
C ASN A 317 -1.57 -4.33 -38.59
N SER A 318 -1.58 -4.65 -37.30
CA SER A 318 -1.16 -3.77 -36.20
C SER A 318 0.23 -3.18 -36.42
N PRO A 319 0.38 -1.85 -36.48
CA PRO A 319 1.70 -1.23 -36.41
C PRO A 319 2.34 -1.46 -35.03
N LEU A 320 3.66 -1.31 -34.94
CA LEU A 320 4.46 -1.65 -33.73
C LEU A 320 4.00 -0.96 -32.45
N ASN A 321 3.33 0.18 -32.56
CA ASN A 321 2.87 0.97 -31.40
C ASN A 321 1.41 0.67 -30.98
N ARG A 322 0.72 -0.24 -31.70
CA ARG A 322 -0.68 -0.60 -31.40
C ARG A 322 -0.77 -1.99 -30.76
N TYR A 323 -1.94 -2.59 -30.74
CA TYR A 323 -2.24 -3.86 -30.08
C TYR A 323 -2.18 -5.00 -31.12
N ASN A 324 -1.12 -5.81 -31.10
CA ASN A 324 -1.09 -7.01 -31.93
C ASN A 324 -2.04 -8.07 -31.38
N GLN A 325 -2.59 -8.89 -32.27
CA GLN A 325 -3.53 -9.96 -31.89
C GLN A 325 -2.91 -10.94 -30.90
N VAL A 326 -3.65 -11.33 -29.88
CA VAL A 326 -3.25 -12.39 -28.94
C VAL A 326 -3.33 -13.74 -29.65
N LYS A 327 -2.18 -14.45 -29.73
CA LYS A 327 -2.06 -15.77 -30.38
C LYS A 327 -1.17 -16.70 -29.57
N LYS A 328 -1.48 -17.99 -29.54
CA LYS A 328 -0.64 -19.02 -28.91
C LYS A 328 -0.26 -18.71 -27.46
N VAL A 329 -1.15 -18.03 -26.74
CA VAL A 329 -0.95 -17.71 -25.34
C VAL A 329 -1.44 -18.87 -24.48
N ASN A 330 -0.71 -19.16 -23.43
CA ASN A 330 -1.03 -20.22 -22.49
C ASN A 330 -1.18 -19.63 -21.08
N VAL A 331 -2.41 -19.65 -20.55
CA VAL A 331 -2.75 -19.16 -19.21
C VAL A 331 -3.19 -20.34 -18.36
N GLN A 332 -2.34 -20.80 -17.44
CA GLN A 332 -2.65 -22.02 -16.69
C GLN A 332 -2.13 -22.05 -15.26
N ASN A 333 -2.78 -22.86 -14.45
CA ASN A 333 -2.42 -23.09 -13.05
C ASN A 333 -2.33 -21.80 -12.21
N ASN A 334 -3.11 -20.76 -12.53
CA ASN A 334 -3.22 -19.57 -11.70
C ASN A 334 -4.33 -19.74 -10.65
N THR A 335 -4.16 -19.13 -9.49
CA THR A 335 -5.19 -19.08 -8.44
C THR A 335 -5.67 -17.64 -8.28
N ILE A 336 -6.97 -17.41 -8.43
CA ILE A 336 -7.62 -16.10 -8.45
C ILE A 336 -8.69 -16.09 -7.37
N ILE A 337 -8.54 -15.21 -6.38
CA ILE A 337 -9.37 -15.22 -5.16
C ILE A 337 -9.98 -13.84 -4.93
N ASN A 338 -11.30 -13.76 -4.97
CA ASN A 338 -12.06 -12.54 -4.66
C ASN A 338 -11.55 -11.33 -5.45
N CYS A 339 -11.36 -11.52 -6.74
CA CYS A 339 -10.93 -10.47 -7.67
C CYS A 339 -12.13 -9.95 -8.49
N GLY A 340 -11.93 -8.85 -9.20
CA GLY A 340 -12.78 -8.43 -10.30
C GLY A 340 -12.78 -9.43 -11.45
N PRO A 341 -13.49 -9.18 -12.55
CA PRO A 341 -13.66 -10.16 -13.62
C PRO A 341 -12.36 -10.44 -14.39
N ILE A 342 -12.19 -11.70 -14.77
CA ILE A 342 -11.26 -12.12 -15.82
C ILE A 342 -11.85 -11.65 -17.14
N SER A 343 -11.09 -10.89 -17.93
CA SER A 343 -11.61 -10.28 -19.16
C SER A 343 -11.06 -10.97 -20.40
N PHE A 344 -11.95 -11.40 -21.30
CA PHE A 344 -11.64 -11.97 -22.61
C PHE A 344 -12.11 -11.05 -23.73
N GLY A 345 -11.26 -10.80 -24.74
CA GLY A 345 -11.55 -9.89 -25.83
C GLY A 345 -11.61 -8.43 -25.38
N ALA A 346 -10.92 -8.10 -24.28
CA ALA A 346 -10.98 -6.78 -23.68
C ALA A 346 -10.55 -5.68 -24.68
N GLY A 347 -11.27 -4.56 -24.62
CA GLY A 347 -10.98 -3.40 -25.45
C GLY A 347 -11.51 -3.54 -26.89
N LYS A 348 -12.43 -4.47 -27.16
CA LYS A 348 -13.11 -4.55 -28.46
C LYS A 348 -13.71 -3.20 -28.84
N ASP A 349 -13.39 -2.75 -30.02
CA ASP A 349 -13.96 -1.59 -30.70
C ASP A 349 -13.72 -1.73 -32.21
N ASP A 350 -14.03 -0.71 -33.00
CA ASP A 350 -13.86 -0.72 -34.45
C ASP A 350 -12.40 -0.90 -34.87
N GLU A 351 -11.43 -0.47 -34.08
CA GLU A 351 -10.00 -0.62 -34.32
C GLU A 351 -9.47 -1.99 -33.84
N ARG A 352 -9.81 -2.37 -32.59
CA ARG A 352 -9.37 -3.62 -31.97
C ARG A 352 -10.38 -4.73 -32.22
N SER A 353 -10.48 -5.18 -33.45
CA SER A 353 -11.50 -6.11 -33.94
C SER A 353 -11.03 -7.55 -34.06
N LEU A 354 -9.77 -7.88 -33.69
CA LEU A 354 -9.26 -9.25 -33.77
C LEU A 354 -9.33 -9.95 -32.40
N PRO A 355 -10.21 -10.94 -32.21
CA PRO A 355 -10.29 -11.71 -30.98
C PRO A 355 -9.05 -12.61 -30.79
N PRO A 356 -8.79 -13.11 -29.57
CA PRO A 356 -7.72 -14.06 -29.27
C PRO A 356 -7.88 -15.37 -30.05
N ILE A 357 -6.76 -15.94 -30.58
CA ILE A 357 -6.79 -17.22 -31.33
C ILE A 357 -5.70 -18.17 -30.88
N ASN A 358 -5.92 -19.48 -31.14
CA ASN A 358 -4.97 -20.56 -30.87
C ASN A 358 -4.40 -20.56 -29.46
N SER A 359 -5.17 -20.09 -28.49
CA SER A 359 -4.73 -19.88 -27.10
C SER A 359 -5.36 -20.91 -26.16
N ILE A 360 -4.78 -21.07 -24.97
CA ILE A 360 -5.19 -22.05 -23.98
C ILE A 360 -5.40 -21.35 -22.64
N PHE A 361 -6.53 -21.63 -22.00
CA PHE A 361 -6.84 -21.26 -20.64
C PHE A 361 -7.17 -22.53 -19.84
N ALA A 362 -6.21 -23.02 -19.01
CA ALA A 362 -6.31 -24.35 -18.44
C ALA A 362 -5.89 -24.42 -16.96
N ASN A 363 -6.48 -25.35 -16.22
CA ASN A 363 -6.08 -25.63 -14.82
C ASN A 363 -6.09 -24.40 -13.90
N ASN A 364 -6.84 -23.35 -14.20
CA ASN A 364 -6.96 -22.19 -13.31
C ASN A 364 -7.98 -22.47 -12.20
N LEU A 365 -7.74 -21.95 -11.03
CA LEU A 365 -8.63 -22.06 -9.87
C LEU A 365 -9.15 -20.67 -9.50
N VAL A 366 -10.46 -20.50 -9.49
CA VAL A 366 -11.14 -19.24 -9.22
C VAL A 366 -12.13 -19.39 -8.07
N THR A 367 -12.16 -18.43 -7.15
CA THR A 367 -13.16 -18.34 -6.11
C THR A 367 -13.53 -16.89 -5.84
N ASN A 368 -14.81 -16.57 -5.82
CA ASN A 368 -15.37 -15.27 -5.47
C ASN A 368 -16.49 -15.44 -4.44
N THR A 369 -16.11 -15.38 -3.16
CA THR A 369 -17.04 -15.54 -2.04
C THR A 369 -17.78 -14.24 -1.67
N ASP A 370 -17.42 -13.13 -2.30
CA ASP A 370 -18.00 -11.80 -2.06
C ASP A 370 -19.10 -11.41 -3.08
N GLY A 371 -19.42 -12.33 -4.00
CA GLY A 371 -20.43 -12.12 -5.04
C GLY A 371 -19.97 -11.25 -6.22
N SER A 372 -18.66 -10.98 -6.33
CA SER A 372 -18.13 -10.26 -7.50
C SER A 372 -18.28 -11.11 -8.77
N GLU A 373 -18.48 -10.45 -9.91
CA GLU A 373 -18.43 -11.08 -11.23
C GLU A 373 -17.08 -11.76 -11.46
N VAL A 374 -17.13 -12.96 -12.08
CA VAL A 374 -15.92 -13.76 -12.37
C VAL A 374 -15.39 -13.51 -13.77
N LEU A 375 -16.27 -13.25 -14.73
CA LEU A 375 -15.95 -13.13 -16.16
C LEU A 375 -16.53 -11.86 -16.76
N GLU A 376 -15.78 -11.27 -17.68
CA GLU A 376 -16.19 -10.25 -18.62
C GLU A 376 -15.77 -10.72 -20.03
N ILE A 377 -16.74 -11.05 -20.87
CA ILE A 377 -16.49 -11.51 -22.25
C ILE A 377 -16.95 -10.40 -23.19
N SER A 378 -16.01 -9.76 -23.85
CA SER A 378 -16.26 -8.60 -24.72
C SER A 378 -16.29 -8.97 -26.20
N ASP A 379 -15.72 -10.13 -26.60
CA ASP A 379 -15.69 -10.61 -27.98
C ASP A 379 -15.64 -12.14 -28.07
N ASP A 380 -15.55 -12.69 -29.31
CA ASP A 380 -15.44 -14.11 -29.57
C ASP A 380 -14.28 -14.77 -28.83
N ILE A 381 -14.59 -15.87 -28.16
CA ILE A 381 -13.62 -16.69 -27.40
C ILE A 381 -13.40 -18.07 -28.02
N SER A 382 -13.98 -18.37 -29.19
CA SER A 382 -13.84 -19.68 -29.87
C SER A 382 -12.39 -20.02 -30.20
N GLY A 383 -11.53 -19.04 -30.33
CA GLY A 383 -10.09 -19.20 -30.51
C GLY A 383 -9.32 -19.59 -29.24
N ILE A 384 -9.98 -19.70 -28.07
CA ILE A 384 -9.38 -20.10 -26.79
C ILE A 384 -9.91 -21.51 -26.42
N LYS A 385 -9.01 -22.44 -26.16
CA LYS A 385 -9.36 -23.75 -25.62
C LYS A 385 -9.36 -23.75 -24.09
N PHE A 386 -10.44 -24.25 -23.50
CA PHE A 386 -10.64 -24.32 -22.05
C PHE A 386 -10.52 -25.75 -21.54
N PHE A 387 -9.61 -26.00 -20.56
CA PHE A 387 -9.41 -27.32 -19.97
C PHE A 387 -9.32 -27.25 -18.46
N LYS A 388 -10.15 -28.00 -17.73
CA LYS A 388 -10.05 -28.21 -16.28
C LYS A 388 -9.88 -26.91 -15.45
N ASN A 389 -10.55 -25.83 -15.86
CA ASN A 389 -10.64 -24.65 -14.99
C ASN A 389 -11.72 -24.90 -13.92
N ILE A 390 -11.42 -24.61 -12.68
CA ILE A 390 -12.28 -24.88 -11.54
C ILE A 390 -12.79 -23.56 -10.97
N LEU A 391 -14.11 -23.51 -10.75
CA LEU A 391 -14.77 -22.43 -10.03
C LEU A 391 -15.36 -22.97 -8.74
N ASP A 392 -15.05 -22.33 -7.62
CA ASP A 392 -15.70 -22.63 -6.32
C ASP A 392 -17.20 -22.35 -6.43
N SER A 393 -18.01 -23.26 -5.90
CA SER A 393 -19.49 -23.26 -6.01
C SER A 393 -20.17 -22.01 -5.45
N SER A 394 -19.47 -21.23 -4.65
CA SER A 394 -19.96 -19.95 -4.10
C SER A 394 -20.14 -18.85 -5.14
N ALA A 395 -19.54 -19.00 -6.33
CA ALA A 395 -19.56 -18.02 -7.41
C ALA A 395 -20.41 -18.49 -8.60
N SER A 396 -20.86 -17.55 -9.46
CA SER A 396 -21.59 -17.84 -10.69
C SER A 396 -20.77 -17.44 -11.92
N ALA A 397 -20.58 -18.36 -12.86
CA ALA A 397 -19.95 -18.11 -14.16
C ALA A 397 -20.38 -19.13 -15.21
N ASP A 398 -20.01 -18.88 -16.48
CA ASP A 398 -20.27 -19.75 -17.61
C ASP A 398 -19.72 -21.16 -17.40
N SER A 399 -20.57 -22.16 -17.53
CA SER A 399 -20.22 -23.59 -17.37
C SER A 399 -19.35 -24.14 -18.49
N THR A 400 -19.26 -23.49 -19.65
CA THR A 400 -18.36 -23.88 -20.74
C THR A 400 -16.90 -23.61 -20.44
N ILE A 401 -16.61 -22.63 -19.60
CA ILE A 401 -15.26 -22.21 -19.21
C ILE A 401 -14.82 -22.90 -17.92
N PHE A 402 -15.72 -23.04 -16.96
CA PHE A 402 -15.42 -23.54 -15.61
C PHE A 402 -16.25 -24.78 -15.24
N GLN A 403 -15.60 -25.69 -14.52
CA GLN A 403 -16.25 -26.75 -13.78
C GLN A 403 -16.49 -26.30 -12.35
N LYS A 404 -17.75 -26.19 -11.91
CA LYS A 404 -18.11 -25.86 -10.54
C LYS A 404 -17.78 -26.98 -9.58
N GLN A 405 -17.14 -26.67 -8.47
CA GLN A 405 -16.80 -27.59 -7.38
C GLN A 405 -16.97 -26.90 -6.03
N THR A 406 -17.41 -27.65 -5.03
CA THR A 406 -17.34 -27.17 -3.64
C THR A 406 -15.97 -27.50 -3.09
N LEU A 407 -15.24 -26.51 -2.64
CA LEU A 407 -13.86 -26.66 -2.22
C LEU A 407 -13.69 -26.43 -0.72
N ASP A 408 -12.77 -27.19 -0.15
CA ASP A 408 -12.36 -27.05 1.25
C ASP A 408 -11.09 -26.19 1.31
N TRP A 409 -11.21 -25.03 1.99
CA TRP A 409 -10.17 -24.03 2.11
C TRP A 409 -9.65 -23.92 3.54
N LYS A 410 -8.37 -23.66 3.68
CA LYS A 410 -7.76 -23.21 4.94
C LYS A 410 -7.05 -21.89 4.76
N LEU A 411 -6.96 -21.13 5.84
CA LEU A 411 -6.16 -19.92 5.88
C LEU A 411 -4.78 -20.22 6.44
N LEU A 412 -3.75 -19.87 5.68
CA LEU A 412 -2.39 -19.80 6.18
C LEU A 412 -2.03 -18.33 6.35
N GLN A 413 -2.06 -17.83 7.59
CA GLN A 413 -1.90 -16.40 7.92
C GLN A 413 -2.73 -15.49 6.99
N SER A 414 -3.91 -15.96 6.56
CA SER A 414 -4.85 -15.21 5.73
C SER A 414 -4.75 -15.41 4.21
N ILE A 415 -3.79 -16.15 3.74
CA ILE A 415 -3.79 -16.60 2.34
C ILE A 415 -4.70 -17.84 2.27
N PRO A 416 -5.82 -17.79 1.53
CA PRO A 416 -6.64 -18.98 1.31
C PRO A 416 -5.88 -20.00 0.47
N MET A 417 -5.84 -21.23 0.95
CA MET A 417 -5.19 -22.35 0.27
C MET A 417 -6.12 -23.55 0.21
N PRO A 418 -6.19 -24.28 -0.90
CA PRO A 418 -6.96 -25.52 -0.95
C PRO A 418 -6.35 -26.57 -0.03
N THR A 419 -7.20 -27.27 0.73
CA THR A 419 -6.75 -28.39 1.57
C THR A 419 -6.45 -29.64 0.76
N ALA A 420 -5.94 -30.69 1.42
CA ALA A 420 -5.75 -31.99 0.78
C ALA A 420 -7.08 -32.67 0.38
N ASN A 421 -8.20 -32.24 0.94
CA ASN A 421 -9.52 -32.82 0.74
C ASN A 421 -10.21 -32.35 -0.57
N ASN A 422 -9.45 -31.93 -1.59
CA ASN A 422 -9.98 -31.45 -2.86
C ASN A 422 -9.50 -32.30 -4.05
N PRO A 423 -9.83 -33.60 -4.15
CA PRO A 423 -9.39 -34.44 -5.28
C PRO A 423 -9.93 -33.95 -6.63
N SER A 424 -11.02 -33.19 -6.63
CA SER A 424 -11.59 -32.59 -7.84
C SER A 424 -10.66 -31.57 -8.53
N LEU A 425 -9.65 -31.06 -7.82
CA LEU A 425 -8.62 -30.18 -8.40
C LEU A 425 -7.55 -30.93 -9.20
N ILE A 426 -7.43 -32.26 -9.06
CA ILE A 426 -6.48 -33.06 -9.85
C ILE A 426 -6.86 -32.97 -11.32
N SER A 427 -5.87 -32.65 -12.14
CA SER A 427 -6.07 -32.45 -13.59
C SER A 427 -5.37 -33.54 -14.42
N ASN A 428 -6.04 -33.91 -15.49
CA ASN A 428 -5.46 -34.77 -16.54
C ASN A 428 -4.94 -33.97 -17.74
N TYR A 429 -5.14 -32.66 -17.76
CA TYR A 429 -4.62 -31.80 -18.82
C TYR A 429 -3.18 -31.39 -18.53
N LYS A 430 -2.27 -31.73 -19.42
CA LYS A 430 -0.84 -31.36 -19.34
C LYS A 430 -0.31 -31.05 -20.74
N ASP A 431 0.51 -29.99 -20.84
CA ASP A 431 1.23 -29.62 -22.05
C ASP A 431 2.66 -29.12 -21.71
N ASN A 432 3.40 -28.63 -22.71
CA ASN A 432 4.78 -28.14 -22.53
C ASN A 432 4.89 -26.87 -21.70
N ALA A 433 3.78 -26.13 -21.51
CA ALA A 433 3.75 -24.95 -20.68
C ALA A 433 3.32 -25.24 -19.24
N SER A 434 2.92 -26.50 -18.93
CA SER A 434 2.49 -26.89 -17.59
C SER A 434 3.66 -26.80 -16.59
N PRO A 435 3.43 -26.23 -15.39
CA PRO A 435 4.50 -26.02 -14.42
C PRO A 435 4.91 -27.35 -13.74
N GLU A 436 6.21 -27.61 -13.67
CA GLU A 436 6.77 -28.77 -12.96
C GLU A 436 6.74 -28.62 -11.43
N LYS A 437 6.72 -27.38 -10.95
CA LYS A 437 6.67 -27.04 -9.52
C LYS A 437 5.47 -26.14 -9.25
N ASP A 438 4.96 -26.19 -8.03
CA ASP A 438 3.95 -25.25 -7.56
C ASP A 438 4.56 -23.88 -7.18
N ILE A 439 3.73 -22.92 -6.85
CA ILE A 439 4.14 -21.53 -6.53
C ILE A 439 5.11 -21.43 -5.32
N VAL A 440 5.13 -22.43 -4.45
CA VAL A 440 6.08 -22.49 -3.32
C VAL A 440 7.38 -23.22 -3.66
N GLY A 441 7.48 -23.77 -4.88
CA GLY A 441 8.67 -24.42 -5.39
C GLY A 441 8.73 -25.95 -5.19
N TYR A 442 7.66 -26.59 -4.71
CA TYR A 442 7.59 -28.04 -4.60
C TYR A 442 7.27 -28.71 -5.95
N PRO A 443 7.93 -29.83 -6.26
CA PRO A 443 7.56 -30.64 -7.43
C PRO A 443 6.08 -31.03 -7.40
N ARG A 444 5.42 -30.96 -8.53
CA ARG A 444 4.06 -31.46 -8.72
C ARG A 444 4.12 -32.94 -8.99
N LYS A 445 3.68 -33.77 -8.04
CA LYS A 445 3.51 -35.22 -8.27
C LYS A 445 2.35 -35.49 -9.23
N GLU A 446 1.30 -34.69 -9.07
CA GLU A 446 0.11 -34.66 -9.92
C GLU A 446 -0.13 -33.20 -10.32
N LEU A 447 -0.63 -32.97 -11.52
CA LEU A 447 -1.02 -31.66 -11.93
C LEU A 447 -2.36 -31.29 -11.30
N VAL A 448 -2.38 -30.17 -10.58
CA VAL A 448 -3.53 -29.69 -9.82
C VAL A 448 -3.96 -28.33 -10.38
N ALA A 449 -5.25 -28.10 -10.53
CA ALA A 449 -5.78 -26.78 -10.87
C ALA A 449 -5.39 -25.76 -9.79
N GLY A 450 -4.95 -24.59 -10.23
CA GLY A 450 -4.42 -23.55 -9.37
C GLY A 450 -2.90 -23.61 -9.14
N ALA A 451 -2.39 -22.60 -8.44
CA ALA A 451 -0.98 -22.38 -8.23
C ALA A 451 -0.34 -23.29 -7.17
N PHE A 452 -1.12 -23.89 -6.30
CA PHE A 452 -0.65 -24.71 -5.18
C PHE A 452 -0.81 -26.21 -5.42
N ASN A 453 0.08 -27.01 -4.85
CA ASN A 453 -0.22 -28.42 -4.61
C ASN A 453 -1.27 -28.55 -3.50
N LEU A 454 -2.01 -29.63 -3.49
CA LEU A 454 -3.01 -29.92 -2.45
C LEU A 454 -2.35 -30.04 -1.07
N GLY A 455 -3.00 -29.48 -0.07
CA GLY A 455 -2.54 -29.56 1.32
C GLY A 455 -1.24 -28.79 1.63
N ASN A 456 -0.82 -27.88 0.77
CA ASN A 456 0.37 -27.07 0.99
C ASN A 456 0.33 -26.32 2.34
N LYS A 457 1.49 -26.17 3.00
CA LYS A 457 1.66 -25.54 4.32
C LYS A 457 2.68 -24.40 4.30
N ARG A 458 3.11 -23.96 3.15
CA ARG A 458 4.13 -22.90 2.98
C ARG A 458 3.63 -21.75 2.14
N PHE A 459 4.25 -20.61 2.34
CA PHE A 459 3.98 -19.41 1.56
C PHE A 459 4.66 -19.42 0.19
N PRO A 460 4.06 -18.77 -0.81
CA PRO A 460 4.75 -18.41 -2.03
C PRO A 460 6.07 -17.70 -1.75
N LYS A 461 7.09 -18.01 -2.54
CA LYS A 461 8.43 -17.44 -2.39
C LYS A 461 8.40 -15.90 -2.39
N ALA A 462 7.60 -15.30 -3.25
CA ALA A 462 7.43 -13.85 -3.36
C ALA A 462 7.05 -13.15 -2.03
N LEU A 463 6.35 -13.83 -1.11
CA LEU A 463 5.98 -13.29 0.20
C LEU A 463 7.09 -13.41 1.26
N LEU A 464 8.14 -14.18 1.00
CA LEU A 464 9.22 -14.46 1.95
C LEU A 464 10.51 -13.71 1.61
N ILE A 465 10.61 -13.16 0.41
CA ILE A 465 11.80 -12.47 -0.07
C ILE A 465 11.93 -11.11 0.61
N LYS A 466 13.12 -10.83 1.10
CA LYS A 466 13.49 -9.50 1.57
C LYS A 466 13.93 -8.66 0.37
N THR A 467 13.32 -7.51 0.20
CA THR A 467 13.61 -6.56 -0.85
C THR A 467 14.19 -5.26 -0.28
N GLY A 468 14.89 -4.51 -1.12
CA GLY A 468 15.56 -3.30 -0.70
C GLY A 468 16.97 -3.52 -0.13
N PRO A 469 17.67 -2.46 0.27
CA PRO A 469 19.02 -2.53 0.79
C PRO A 469 19.08 -3.24 2.16
N TYR A 470 20.24 -3.79 2.50
CA TYR A 470 20.48 -4.42 3.82
C TYR A 470 20.46 -3.40 4.97
N TRP A 471 20.68 -2.13 4.68
CA TRP A 471 20.50 -1.03 5.62
C TRP A 471 19.08 -0.45 5.52
N LYS A 472 18.57 0.14 6.61
CA LYS A 472 17.20 0.67 6.64
C LYS A 472 17.21 2.19 6.41
N PRO A 473 16.80 2.67 5.23
CA PRO A 473 16.61 4.10 5.04
C PRO A 473 15.46 4.59 5.93
N VAL A 474 15.71 5.62 6.73
CA VAL A 474 14.65 6.36 7.42
C VAL A 474 14.10 7.38 6.42
N ILE A 475 13.14 6.94 5.62
CA ILE A 475 12.56 7.78 4.58
C ILE A 475 11.52 8.69 5.23
N GLU A 476 11.87 9.95 5.39
CA GLU A 476 10.92 11.00 5.72
C GLU A 476 10.21 11.42 4.44
N VAL A 477 8.87 11.39 4.47
CA VAL A 477 8.09 11.95 3.38
C VAL A 477 8.35 13.46 3.39
N PRO A 478 8.88 14.07 2.32
CA PRO A 478 9.16 15.50 2.31
C PRO A 478 7.91 16.27 2.70
N GLU A 479 8.03 17.09 3.73
CA GLU A 479 6.97 18.01 4.09
C GLU A 479 6.89 19.05 2.97
N VAL A 480 5.88 18.91 2.11
CA VAL A 480 5.60 19.96 1.13
C VAL A 480 5.20 21.19 1.93
N VAL A 481 6.05 22.20 2.00
CA VAL A 481 5.73 23.47 2.64
C VAL A 481 4.65 24.14 1.80
N ILE A 482 3.42 23.68 1.99
CA ILE A 482 2.25 24.31 1.38
C ILE A 482 1.97 25.55 2.21
N LYS A 483 2.07 26.72 1.59
CA LYS A 483 1.73 27.98 2.25
C LYS A 483 0.31 27.90 2.80
N GLU A 484 0.16 27.99 4.12
CA GLU A 484 -1.13 27.93 4.77
C GLU A 484 -1.97 29.16 4.38
N LYS A 485 -3.21 28.91 3.99
CA LYS A 485 -4.19 29.95 3.66
C LYS A 485 -5.18 30.09 4.81
N GLU A 486 -5.37 31.29 5.29
CA GLU A 486 -6.46 31.58 6.23
C GLU A 486 -7.64 32.21 5.51
N ILE A 487 -8.85 31.73 5.81
CA ILE A 487 -10.11 32.25 5.26
C ILE A 487 -11.04 32.56 6.43
N LYS A 488 -11.32 33.84 6.67
CA LYS A 488 -12.34 34.26 7.64
C LYS A 488 -13.72 34.02 7.03
N VAL A 489 -14.62 33.43 7.81
CA VAL A 489 -15.98 33.07 7.38
C VAL A 489 -16.98 33.63 8.36
N GLU A 490 -17.93 34.40 7.84
CA GLU A 490 -19.05 34.96 8.64
C GLU A 490 -20.23 33.98 8.68
N PRO A 491 -21.03 33.99 9.76
CA PRO A 491 -22.22 33.14 9.90
C PRO A 491 -23.21 33.30 8.76
N GLY A 492 -24.06 32.31 8.56
CA GLY A 492 -25.14 32.36 7.57
C GLY A 492 -25.27 31.12 6.72
N THR A 493 -26.20 31.17 5.77
CA THR A 493 -26.49 30.06 4.86
C THR A 493 -25.49 29.99 3.73
N ASN A 494 -24.90 28.80 3.52
CA ASN A 494 -23.91 28.51 2.47
C ASN A 494 -22.60 29.32 2.51
N THR A 495 -22.35 30.12 3.53
CA THR A 495 -21.11 30.89 3.69
C THR A 495 -19.93 29.93 3.86
N PHE A 496 -20.11 28.88 4.65
CA PHE A 496 -19.16 27.78 4.82
C PHE A 496 -18.81 27.11 3.48
N ALA A 497 -19.81 26.71 2.70
CA ALA A 497 -19.60 26.02 1.42
C ALA A 497 -18.86 26.93 0.39
N LYS A 498 -19.16 28.24 0.38
CA LYS A 498 -18.46 29.22 -0.45
C LYS A 498 -17.00 29.38 -0.05
N ALA A 499 -16.71 29.37 1.25
CA ALA A 499 -15.33 29.44 1.77
C ALA A 499 -14.55 28.16 1.43
N LEU A 500 -15.15 26.98 1.59
CA LEU A 500 -14.51 25.71 1.27
C LEU A 500 -14.15 25.59 -0.22
N LYS A 501 -14.95 26.16 -1.14
CA LYS A 501 -14.59 26.23 -2.58
C LYS A 501 -13.33 27.06 -2.86
N LYS A 502 -12.97 28.00 -1.96
CA LYS A 502 -11.76 28.85 -2.08
C LYS A 502 -10.55 28.22 -1.36
N ALA A 503 -10.76 27.09 -0.68
CA ALA A 503 -9.70 26.42 0.04
C ALA A 503 -8.65 25.84 -0.91
N THR A 504 -7.40 25.90 -0.51
CA THR A 504 -6.24 25.27 -1.18
C THR A 504 -5.84 23.99 -0.43
N ALA A 505 -4.74 23.36 -0.81
CA ALA A 505 -4.29 22.10 -0.22
C ALA A 505 -4.03 22.18 1.31
N LYS A 506 -3.70 23.38 1.84
CA LYS A 506 -3.63 23.63 3.30
C LYS A 506 -4.37 24.93 3.63
N THR A 507 -5.51 24.82 4.31
CA THR A 507 -6.36 25.97 4.60
C THR A 507 -6.94 25.91 6.01
N THR A 508 -6.82 27.02 6.75
CA THR A 508 -7.55 27.25 7.99
C THR A 508 -8.76 28.17 7.72
N MET A 509 -9.95 27.63 7.94
CA MET A 509 -11.19 28.39 7.92
C MET A 509 -11.51 28.86 9.33
N VAL A 510 -11.46 30.17 9.58
CA VAL A 510 -11.76 30.80 10.87
C VAL A 510 -13.20 31.29 10.85
N LEU A 511 -14.04 30.60 11.61
CA LEU A 511 -15.47 30.90 11.73
C LEU A 511 -15.70 31.86 12.90
N THR A 512 -16.34 32.98 12.65
CA THR A 512 -16.77 33.91 13.70
C THR A 512 -17.96 33.34 14.46
N ASP A 513 -18.29 33.93 15.63
CA ASP A 513 -19.42 33.50 16.45
C ASP A 513 -20.75 33.54 15.67
N GLY A 514 -21.54 32.50 15.78
CA GLY A 514 -22.84 32.43 15.14
C GLY A 514 -23.19 31.06 14.53
N ILE A 515 -24.27 31.01 13.77
CA ILE A 515 -24.79 29.74 13.18
C ILE A 515 -24.46 29.68 11.69
N TYR A 516 -23.86 28.57 11.29
CA TYR A 516 -23.51 28.21 9.92
C TYR A 516 -24.45 27.14 9.40
N PHE A 517 -25.37 27.51 8.52
CA PHE A 517 -26.33 26.59 7.95
C PHE A 517 -25.75 25.89 6.73
N ILE A 518 -25.74 24.55 6.74
CA ILE A 518 -25.25 23.71 5.66
C ILE A 518 -26.44 23.09 4.91
N ASP A 519 -26.56 23.37 3.62
CA ASP A 519 -27.63 22.85 2.75
C ASP A 519 -27.20 21.62 1.94
N LYS A 520 -25.90 21.40 1.79
CA LYS A 520 -25.32 20.30 0.99
C LYS A 520 -24.15 19.67 1.72
N THR A 521 -23.96 18.38 1.49
CA THR A 521 -22.80 17.64 1.99
C THR A 521 -21.48 18.27 1.51
N GLN A 522 -20.49 18.36 2.41
CA GLN A 522 -19.19 18.96 2.15
C GLN A 522 -18.13 17.88 1.96
N LYS A 523 -17.41 17.91 0.84
CA LYS A 523 -16.25 17.03 0.59
C LYS A 523 -14.97 17.78 0.96
N ILE A 524 -14.22 17.24 1.91
CA ILE A 524 -12.96 17.81 2.39
C ILE A 524 -11.83 17.21 1.59
N LYS A 525 -11.06 18.05 0.92
CA LYS A 525 -9.87 17.71 0.13
C LYS A 525 -8.68 18.49 0.70
N GLY A 526 -7.50 17.83 0.79
CA GLY A 526 -6.31 18.45 1.37
C GLY A 526 -6.36 18.56 2.91
N ASP A 527 -5.52 19.37 3.48
CA ASP A 527 -5.42 19.61 4.93
C ASP A 527 -6.28 20.85 5.31
N ILE A 528 -7.47 20.60 5.82
CA ILE A 528 -8.43 21.64 6.14
C ILE A 528 -8.65 21.69 7.65
N THR A 529 -8.34 22.86 8.24
CA THR A 529 -8.70 23.19 9.62
C THR A 529 -9.95 24.08 9.64
N ILE A 530 -10.95 23.71 10.44
CA ILE A 530 -12.14 24.51 10.68
C ILE A 530 -12.11 24.89 12.16
N ARG A 531 -11.88 26.17 12.43
CA ARG A 531 -11.71 26.70 13.78
C ARG A 531 -12.78 27.75 14.09
N GLY A 532 -13.48 27.60 15.20
CA GLY A 532 -14.46 28.55 15.70
C GLY A 532 -14.24 28.89 17.17
N SER A 533 -15.33 29.07 17.88
CA SER A 533 -15.42 29.31 19.32
C SER A 533 -16.54 28.48 19.95
N ALA A 534 -16.67 28.52 21.25
CA ALA A 534 -17.80 27.87 21.95
C ALA A 534 -19.20 28.41 21.53
N LYS A 535 -19.28 29.51 20.78
CA LYS A 535 -20.49 30.10 20.22
C LYS A 535 -20.67 29.84 18.73
N THR A 536 -19.78 29.08 18.12
CA THR A 536 -19.83 28.75 16.69
C THR A 536 -20.57 27.42 16.49
N ILE A 537 -21.72 27.48 15.81
CA ILE A 537 -22.61 26.32 15.61
C ILE A 537 -22.69 25.99 14.12
N VAL A 538 -22.37 24.75 13.75
CA VAL A 538 -22.60 24.20 12.42
C VAL A 538 -23.85 23.31 12.48
N ARG A 539 -24.84 23.62 11.66
CA ARG A 539 -26.17 22.98 11.67
C ARG A 539 -26.72 22.84 10.25
N ALA A 540 -27.64 21.89 10.04
CA ALA A 540 -28.39 21.84 8.79
C ALA A 540 -29.40 22.99 8.70
N ASN A 541 -29.70 23.44 7.48
CA ASN A 541 -30.75 24.42 7.25
C ASN A 541 -32.13 23.78 7.50
N ASN A 542 -32.99 24.46 8.26
CA ASN A 542 -34.33 23.96 8.62
C ASN A 542 -35.27 23.79 7.42
N ASN A 543 -34.99 24.47 6.30
CA ASN A 543 -35.82 24.43 5.08
C ASN A 543 -35.36 23.41 4.04
N LEU A 544 -34.56 22.42 4.43
CA LEU A 544 -34.10 21.38 3.49
C LEU A 544 -35.27 20.51 3.02
N PRO A 545 -35.44 20.29 1.73
CA PRO A 545 -36.47 19.40 1.17
C PRO A 545 -36.21 17.93 1.49
N LYS A 546 -34.94 17.57 1.71
CA LYS A 546 -34.47 16.23 2.09
C LYS A 546 -33.39 16.33 3.18
N SER A 547 -33.36 15.34 4.07
CA SER A 547 -32.30 15.22 5.08
C SER A 547 -30.93 15.07 4.44
N LEU A 548 -29.89 15.68 5.04
CA LEU A 548 -28.52 15.46 4.64
C LEU A 548 -28.01 14.10 5.13
N ASN A 549 -27.29 13.39 4.27
CA ASN A 549 -26.66 12.14 4.67
C ASN A 549 -25.49 12.40 5.63
N TYR A 550 -24.70 13.46 5.41
CA TYR A 550 -23.61 13.86 6.30
C TYR A 550 -23.29 15.36 6.17
N PHE A 551 -22.60 15.92 7.16
CA PHE A 551 -22.01 17.25 7.01
C PHE A 551 -20.68 17.18 6.24
N PHE A 552 -19.72 16.40 6.74
CA PHE A 552 -18.36 16.35 6.19
C PHE A 552 -18.00 14.95 5.72
N ARG A 553 -17.48 14.84 4.51
CA ARG A 553 -16.79 13.65 4.01
C ARG A 553 -15.31 13.98 3.85
N VAL A 554 -14.46 13.30 4.61
CA VAL A 554 -13.01 13.41 4.45
C VAL A 554 -12.62 12.57 3.24
N GLN A 555 -11.94 13.15 2.26
CA GLN A 555 -11.49 12.41 1.08
C GLN A 555 -10.16 11.73 1.38
N GLU A 556 -9.73 10.85 0.51
CA GLU A 556 -8.40 10.24 0.58
C GLU A 556 -7.31 11.31 0.47
N ASN A 557 -6.17 11.06 1.10
CA ASN A 557 -5.06 12.02 1.28
C ASN A 557 -5.47 13.34 1.94
N ALA A 558 -6.64 13.40 2.58
CA ALA A 558 -7.12 14.59 3.24
C ALA A 558 -7.00 14.49 4.76
N THR A 559 -6.82 15.63 5.37
CA THR A 559 -6.88 15.82 6.83
C THR A 559 -7.97 16.82 7.17
N LEU A 560 -8.91 16.43 8.02
CA LEU A 560 -9.89 17.35 8.60
C LEU A 560 -9.54 17.61 10.07
N ARG A 561 -9.38 18.89 10.42
CA ARG A 561 -9.23 19.36 11.81
C ARG A 561 -10.43 20.20 12.19
N LEU A 562 -11.12 19.82 13.25
CA LEU A 562 -12.26 20.57 13.83
C LEU A 562 -11.85 21.09 15.19
N GLN A 563 -11.98 22.39 15.42
CA GLN A 563 -11.51 23.04 16.64
C GLN A 563 -12.54 24.06 17.17
N ASN A 564 -12.89 23.95 18.44
CA ASN A 564 -13.76 24.89 19.14
C ASN A 564 -15.13 25.10 18.44
N LEU A 565 -15.86 24.03 18.15
CA LEU A 565 -17.10 24.04 17.39
C LEU A 565 -18.23 23.27 18.09
N ILE A 566 -19.45 23.71 17.89
CA ILE A 566 -20.65 22.90 18.13
C ILE A 566 -21.15 22.38 16.76
N ILE A 567 -21.21 21.08 16.60
CA ILE A 567 -21.72 20.42 15.39
C ILE A 567 -23.02 19.71 15.76
N ASP A 568 -24.13 20.27 15.28
CA ASP A 568 -25.49 19.93 15.72
C ASP A 568 -26.28 19.29 14.58
N GLY A 569 -26.63 18.01 14.74
CA GLY A 569 -27.39 17.23 13.78
C GLY A 569 -28.88 17.61 13.69
N ASP A 570 -29.35 18.40 14.64
CA ASP A 570 -30.77 18.75 14.86
C ASP A 570 -31.66 17.54 15.24
N ASN A 571 -32.54 17.72 16.23
CA ASN A 571 -33.38 16.65 16.76
C ASN A 571 -34.41 16.12 15.75
N ASP A 572 -34.73 16.87 14.71
CA ASP A 572 -35.63 16.46 13.64
C ASP A 572 -35.02 15.52 12.59
N THR A 573 -33.93 14.86 12.95
CA THR A 573 -33.23 13.83 12.12
C THR A 573 -32.75 14.29 10.75
N LYS A 574 -32.47 15.57 10.57
CA LYS A 574 -32.09 16.16 9.29
C LYS A 574 -30.73 15.78 8.81
N VAL A 575 -29.82 15.36 9.72
CA VAL A 575 -28.48 14.89 9.36
C VAL A 575 -28.21 13.53 9.95
N LYS A 576 -27.83 12.58 9.09
CA LYS A 576 -27.56 11.21 9.54
C LYS A 576 -26.20 11.05 10.18
N TYR A 577 -25.15 11.69 9.61
CA TYR A 577 -23.77 11.61 10.09
C TYR A 577 -23.10 12.99 10.20
N ALA A 578 -22.31 13.23 11.24
CA ALA A 578 -21.52 14.46 11.28
C ALA A 578 -20.33 14.36 10.34
N VAL A 579 -19.51 13.33 10.49
CA VAL A 579 -18.33 13.08 9.66
C VAL A 579 -18.37 11.67 9.10
N VAL A 580 -18.00 11.52 7.84
CA VAL A 580 -17.84 10.20 7.21
C VAL A 580 -16.48 10.07 6.53
N SER A 581 -16.01 8.83 6.42
CA SER A 581 -14.82 8.46 5.64
C SER A 581 -15.04 8.70 4.13
N PRO A 582 -14.02 8.53 3.29
CA PRO A 582 -14.22 8.40 1.85
C PRO A 582 -15.27 7.34 1.50
N ASP A 583 -15.84 7.37 0.33
CA ASP A 583 -16.79 6.35 -0.18
C ASP A 583 -16.14 5.40 -1.19
N GLU A 584 -14.91 5.65 -1.56
CA GLU A 584 -14.15 4.87 -2.52
C GLU A 584 -12.90 4.27 -1.87
N GLN A 585 -12.47 3.13 -2.38
CA GLN A 585 -11.28 2.39 -1.96
C GLN A 585 -10.11 2.68 -2.92
N LEU A 586 -9.40 3.79 -2.75
CA LEU A 586 -8.28 4.17 -3.62
C LEU A 586 -6.88 3.87 -3.05
N GLY A 587 -6.80 3.33 -1.83
CA GLY A 587 -5.53 2.91 -1.23
C GLY A 587 -4.83 3.94 -0.37
N GLU A 588 -5.34 5.17 -0.33
CA GLU A 588 -4.75 6.25 0.46
C GLU A 588 -5.48 6.43 1.78
N THR A 589 -4.73 6.79 2.81
CA THR A 589 -5.30 7.09 4.14
C THR A 589 -5.82 8.52 4.22
N TYR A 590 -6.60 8.79 5.25
CA TYR A 590 -7.05 10.13 5.62
C TYR A 590 -6.91 10.32 7.12
N ASN A 591 -7.05 11.57 7.61
CA ASN A 591 -6.96 11.89 9.02
C ASN A 591 -8.16 12.70 9.49
N LEU A 592 -8.58 12.46 10.73
CA LEU A 592 -9.58 13.25 11.44
C LEU A 592 -9.06 13.64 12.83
N PHE A 593 -8.92 14.94 13.07
CA PHE A 593 -8.56 15.51 14.36
C PHE A 593 -9.67 16.41 14.87
N VAL A 594 -10.13 16.16 16.09
CA VAL A 594 -11.18 16.90 16.76
C VAL A 594 -10.64 17.38 18.10
N ASP A 595 -10.72 18.68 18.37
CA ASP A 595 -10.28 19.25 19.62
C ASP A 595 -11.25 20.33 20.12
N ASN A 596 -11.65 20.21 21.37
CA ASN A 596 -12.58 21.13 22.03
C ASN A 596 -13.90 21.36 21.24
N CYS A 597 -14.53 20.27 20.78
CA CYS A 597 -15.77 20.32 20.01
C CYS A 597 -16.92 19.61 20.75
N THR A 598 -18.13 20.08 20.49
CA THR A 598 -19.35 19.38 20.88
C THR A 598 -20.08 18.83 19.65
N PHE A 599 -20.31 17.51 19.61
CA PHE A 599 -21.18 16.85 18.64
C PHE A 599 -22.47 16.45 19.33
N GLN A 600 -23.62 16.84 18.78
CA GLN A 600 -24.90 16.55 19.41
C GLN A 600 -26.02 16.30 18.38
N ASN A 601 -27.05 15.59 18.83
CA ASN A 601 -28.33 15.44 18.12
C ASN A 601 -28.26 14.69 16.79
N PHE A 602 -27.39 13.70 16.66
CA PHE A 602 -27.38 12.75 15.53
C PHE A 602 -28.27 11.54 15.85
N THR A 603 -29.58 11.79 15.96
CA THR A 603 -30.56 10.87 16.56
C THR A 603 -31.20 9.90 15.57
N ASN A 604 -30.85 9.91 14.30
CA ASN A 604 -31.45 9.05 13.29
C ASN A 604 -31.26 7.56 13.61
N THR A 605 -32.37 6.89 14.03
CA THR A 605 -32.39 5.48 14.44
C THR A 605 -32.09 4.50 13.29
N ASN A 606 -32.17 4.96 12.05
CA ASN A 606 -31.77 4.18 10.88
C ASN A 606 -30.24 4.28 10.60
N GLY A 607 -29.45 4.14 11.66
CA GLY A 607 -28.02 4.05 11.63
C GLY A 607 -27.24 5.36 11.76
N GLY A 608 -27.87 6.44 12.23
CA GLY A 608 -27.19 7.73 12.48
C GLY A 608 -25.98 7.58 13.40
N SER A 609 -24.93 8.35 13.17
CA SER A 609 -23.70 8.32 13.95
C SER A 609 -22.98 9.66 13.90
N ILE A 610 -22.23 9.97 14.93
CA ILE A 610 -21.34 11.14 14.90
C ILE A 610 -20.24 10.92 13.87
N TYR A 611 -19.62 9.75 13.87
CA TYR A 611 -18.68 9.38 12.82
C TYR A 611 -19.04 8.04 12.20
N LYS A 612 -18.87 7.90 10.86
CA LYS A 612 -19.04 6.64 10.14
C LYS A 612 -17.91 6.37 9.17
N ALA A 613 -17.28 5.19 9.27
CA ALA A 613 -16.40 4.66 8.22
C ALA A 613 -17.20 3.81 7.21
N TYR A 614 -16.98 4.01 5.93
CA TYR A 614 -17.45 3.15 4.86
C TYR A 614 -16.53 1.96 4.65
N VAL A 615 -17.04 0.92 4.02
CA VAL A 615 -16.31 -0.31 3.71
C VAL A 615 -15.08 0.01 2.88
N GLY A 616 -13.94 -0.56 3.26
CA GLY A 616 -12.70 -0.46 2.50
C GLY A 616 -11.92 0.83 2.67
N THR A 617 -12.32 1.71 3.57
CA THR A 617 -11.59 2.95 3.83
C THR A 617 -10.70 2.85 5.06
N LEU A 618 -9.58 3.56 5.06
CA LEU A 618 -8.59 3.51 6.12
C LEU A 618 -8.21 4.91 6.59
N ALA A 619 -8.56 5.25 7.82
CA ALA A 619 -7.96 6.40 8.49
C ALA A 619 -6.57 6.04 9.01
N ASP A 620 -5.57 6.88 8.79
CA ASP A 620 -4.31 6.75 9.51
C ASP A 620 -4.51 7.08 10.98
N THR A 621 -5.09 8.24 11.27
CA THR A 621 -5.40 8.65 12.65
C THR A 621 -6.79 9.28 12.77
N ILE A 622 -7.56 8.81 13.75
CA ILE A 622 -8.75 9.48 14.28
C ILE A 622 -8.44 9.89 15.71
N SER A 623 -8.36 11.18 15.98
CA SER A 623 -8.06 11.72 17.31
C SER A 623 -9.18 12.65 17.78
N ILE A 624 -9.76 12.38 18.94
CA ILE A 624 -10.79 13.21 19.57
C ILE A 624 -10.32 13.57 20.96
N LYS A 625 -10.15 14.87 21.19
CA LYS A 625 -9.62 15.41 22.44
C LYS A 625 -10.53 16.52 23.00
N ASN A 626 -10.57 16.64 24.32
CA ASN A 626 -11.23 17.75 25.02
C ASN A 626 -12.68 18.00 24.55
N SER A 627 -13.38 16.96 24.11
CA SER A 627 -14.60 17.09 23.34
C SER A 627 -15.78 16.38 24.01
N MET A 628 -17.00 16.72 23.56
CA MET A 628 -18.23 16.11 24.04
C MET A 628 -19.05 15.56 22.86
N LEU A 629 -19.40 14.27 22.94
CA LEU A 629 -20.26 13.57 22.00
C LEU A 629 -21.53 13.18 22.75
N LYS A 630 -22.66 13.80 22.42
CA LYS A 630 -23.88 13.62 23.24
C LYS A 630 -25.18 13.52 22.42
N ASN A 631 -26.22 13.01 23.06
CA ASN A 631 -27.61 12.99 22.55
C ASN A 631 -27.65 12.45 21.11
N SER A 632 -27.08 11.29 20.86
CA SER A 632 -26.94 10.75 19.51
C SER A 632 -27.21 9.25 19.49
N TYR A 633 -27.60 8.72 18.33
CA TYR A 633 -27.91 7.31 18.20
C TYR A 633 -26.64 6.43 18.33
N ARG A 634 -25.55 6.81 17.70
CA ARG A 634 -24.23 6.15 17.80
C ARG A 634 -23.11 7.18 17.89
N GLY A 635 -22.04 6.82 18.59
CA GLY A 635 -20.80 7.59 18.59
C GLY A 635 -19.96 7.31 17.34
N LEU A 636 -18.84 6.59 17.49
CA LEU A 636 -17.93 6.22 16.39
C LEU A 636 -18.31 4.87 15.82
N ASN A 637 -18.68 4.82 14.55
CA ASN A 637 -19.11 3.60 13.87
C ASN A 637 -18.16 3.18 12.77
N LEU A 638 -17.26 2.23 13.09
CA LEU A 638 -16.29 1.62 12.21
C LEU A 638 -16.56 0.11 12.10
N SER A 639 -17.82 -0.29 11.81
CA SER A 639 -18.29 -1.67 11.93
C SER A 639 -18.72 -2.33 10.63
N TYR A 640 -18.56 -1.67 9.49
CA TYR A 640 -19.10 -2.16 8.23
C TYR A 640 -18.18 -3.13 7.49
N GLU A 641 -16.96 -3.36 7.96
CA GLU A 641 -16.09 -4.40 7.43
C GLU A 641 -16.62 -5.78 7.81
N LYS A 642 -17.19 -6.49 6.87
CA LYS A 642 -17.85 -7.79 7.10
C LYS A 642 -17.04 -8.98 6.62
N ASN A 643 -16.06 -8.78 5.73
CA ASN A 643 -15.35 -9.86 5.07
C ASN A 643 -13.93 -10.00 5.61
N ASN A 644 -13.37 -11.21 5.58
CA ASN A 644 -12.05 -11.53 6.14
C ASN A 644 -10.87 -10.99 5.30
N PHE A 645 -11.05 -9.87 4.60
CA PHE A 645 -10.05 -9.29 3.73
C PHE A 645 -9.44 -8.05 4.37
N ALA A 646 -8.31 -8.20 5.00
CA ALA A 646 -7.31 -7.22 5.44
C ALA A 646 -7.74 -5.74 5.60
N LYS A 647 -9.02 -5.46 5.90
CA LYS A 647 -9.53 -4.11 6.02
C LYS A 647 -9.74 -3.76 7.47
N TYR A 648 -9.28 -2.61 7.83
CA TYR A 648 -9.49 -2.05 9.16
C TYR A 648 -9.68 -0.54 8.99
N ASN A 649 -10.75 -0.07 9.48
CA ASN A 649 -11.26 1.27 9.26
C ASN A 649 -10.34 2.40 9.78
N ALA A 650 -9.40 2.09 10.66
CA ALA A 650 -8.40 3.02 11.16
C ALA A 650 -7.13 2.29 11.63
N ASN A 651 -5.95 2.90 11.46
CA ASN A 651 -4.70 2.46 12.08
C ASN A 651 -4.70 2.83 13.57
N THR A 652 -5.07 4.06 13.89
CA THR A 652 -5.04 4.59 15.26
C THR A 652 -6.30 5.37 15.59
N ILE A 653 -6.93 5.03 16.71
CA ILE A 653 -8.00 5.83 17.32
C ILE A 653 -7.52 6.29 18.68
N LEU A 654 -7.49 7.60 18.91
CA LEU A 654 -7.10 8.25 20.15
C LEU A 654 -8.28 9.04 20.73
N ILE A 655 -8.71 8.69 21.93
CA ILE A 655 -9.73 9.42 22.67
C ILE A 655 -9.11 9.92 23.97
N HIS A 656 -9.09 11.22 24.16
CA HIS A 656 -8.47 11.83 25.32
C HIS A 656 -9.35 12.94 25.89
N ASN A 657 -9.52 12.97 27.21
CA ASN A 657 -10.26 14.02 27.93
C ASN A 657 -11.64 14.32 27.29
N THR A 658 -12.38 13.26 26.95
CA THR A 658 -13.60 13.35 26.14
C THR A 658 -14.79 12.69 26.83
N VAL A 659 -15.97 13.27 26.65
CA VAL A 659 -17.22 12.78 27.17
C VAL A 659 -18.07 12.16 26.08
N PHE A 660 -18.55 10.96 26.31
CA PHE A 660 -19.67 10.34 25.60
C PHE A 660 -20.86 10.32 26.56
N ASP A 661 -21.94 11.01 26.22
CA ASP A 661 -23.11 11.12 27.08
C ASP A 661 -24.39 10.94 26.31
N ASN A 662 -25.29 10.12 26.85
CA ASN A 662 -26.61 9.85 26.27
C ASN A 662 -26.49 9.41 24.79
N ILE A 663 -25.84 8.26 24.57
CA ILE A 663 -25.69 7.60 23.27
C ILE A 663 -26.52 6.31 23.26
N ASP A 664 -27.46 6.20 22.33
CA ASP A 664 -28.51 5.18 22.37
C ASP A 664 -28.05 3.75 22.11
N GLU A 665 -27.01 3.54 21.27
CA GLU A 665 -26.60 2.19 20.91
C GLU A 665 -25.19 1.81 21.37
N PHE A 666 -24.15 2.56 21.00
CA PHE A 666 -22.77 2.35 21.44
C PHE A 666 -21.95 3.63 21.31
N ALA A 667 -20.94 3.78 22.16
CA ALA A 667 -20.00 4.88 22.05
C ALA A 667 -18.98 4.64 20.92
N ILE A 668 -18.43 3.44 20.83
CA ILE A 668 -17.45 3.05 19.81
C ILE A 668 -17.76 1.64 19.32
N ASN A 669 -17.78 1.44 18.01
CA ASN A 669 -17.81 0.11 17.39
C ASN A 669 -16.69 0.05 16.37
N TYR A 670 -15.61 -0.69 16.66
CA TYR A 670 -14.41 -0.75 15.87
C TYR A 670 -14.05 -2.20 15.54
N ILE A 671 -14.16 -2.52 14.26
CA ILE A 671 -13.92 -3.85 13.73
C ILE A 671 -12.75 -3.79 12.78
N LYS A 672 -11.76 -4.66 13.00
CA LYS A 672 -10.74 -5.02 12.06
C LYS A 672 -11.04 -6.38 11.47
N THR A 673 -10.91 -6.54 10.17
CA THR A 673 -11.05 -7.84 9.50
C THR A 673 -9.80 -8.09 8.65
N GLY A 674 -9.42 -9.36 8.57
CA GLY A 674 -8.26 -9.78 7.75
C GLY A 674 -6.90 -9.67 8.43
N PRO A 675 -5.87 -10.14 7.75
CA PRO A 675 -4.52 -10.21 8.26
C PRO A 675 -3.75 -8.91 8.17
N LEU A 676 -2.72 -8.84 8.99
CA LEU A 676 -1.69 -7.82 8.94
C LEU A 676 -0.75 -8.08 7.75
N ILE A 677 -1.06 -7.59 6.57
CA ILE A 677 -0.05 -7.52 5.49
C ILE A 677 0.72 -6.19 5.59
N ASN A 678 0.10 -5.14 6.14
CA ASN A 678 0.79 -3.89 6.48
C ASN A 678 1.13 -3.83 7.97
N ASN A 679 2.36 -3.45 8.28
CA ASN A 679 2.99 -3.44 9.61
C ASN A 679 2.38 -2.47 10.65
N SER A 680 1.22 -1.87 10.41
CA SER A 680 0.58 -0.97 11.38
C SER A 680 -0.55 -1.70 12.09
N PRO A 681 -0.36 -2.09 13.35
CA PRO A 681 -1.42 -2.72 14.13
C PRO A 681 -2.53 -1.72 14.41
N ALA A 682 -3.79 -2.13 14.19
CA ALA A 682 -4.94 -1.34 14.60
C ALA A 682 -4.87 -1.07 16.11
N LYS A 683 -5.00 0.22 16.50
CA LYS A 683 -4.78 0.67 17.87
C LYS A 683 -5.95 1.53 18.36
N LEU A 684 -6.44 1.26 19.57
CA LEU A 684 -7.39 2.11 20.28
C LEU A 684 -6.79 2.53 21.63
N VAL A 685 -6.67 3.83 21.85
CA VAL A 685 -6.22 4.39 23.13
C VAL A 685 -7.29 5.32 23.67
N ILE A 686 -7.77 5.06 24.87
CA ILE A 686 -8.74 5.91 25.58
C ILE A 686 -8.13 6.31 26.92
N THR A 687 -8.04 7.62 27.15
CA THR A 687 -7.51 8.15 28.40
C THR A 687 -8.37 9.30 28.94
N ASN A 688 -8.50 9.38 30.25
CA ASN A 688 -9.16 10.49 30.95
C ASN A 688 -10.55 10.85 30.42
N SER A 689 -11.36 9.85 30.06
CA SER A 689 -12.65 10.05 29.38
C SER A 689 -13.82 9.52 30.21
N ILE A 690 -15.00 10.04 29.95
CA ILE A 690 -16.23 9.65 30.64
C ILE A 690 -17.25 9.10 29.64
N PHE A 691 -17.79 7.94 29.95
CA PHE A 691 -18.87 7.29 29.21
C PHE A 691 -20.09 7.20 30.13
N ARG A 692 -21.10 8.03 29.87
CA ARG A 692 -22.31 8.14 30.73
C ARG A 692 -23.57 7.91 29.92
N ASN A 693 -24.52 7.17 30.48
CA ASN A 693 -25.81 6.88 29.86
C ASN A 693 -25.69 6.29 28.45
N ILE A 694 -24.79 5.32 28.28
CA ILE A 694 -24.61 4.67 26.98
C ILE A 694 -25.47 3.42 26.89
N ASN A 695 -26.14 3.27 25.77
CA ASN A 695 -26.98 2.11 25.44
C ASN A 695 -28.15 1.87 26.39
N ASN A 696 -29.26 2.52 26.11
CA ASN A 696 -30.51 2.34 26.83
C ASN A 696 -31.31 1.09 26.38
N LYS A 697 -30.74 0.25 25.50
CA LYS A 697 -31.35 -1.00 25.01
C LYS A 697 -30.73 -2.21 25.70
N GLU A 698 -31.52 -3.25 25.96
CA GLU A 698 -31.07 -4.46 26.64
C GLU A 698 -29.90 -5.17 25.93
N LYS A 699 -28.97 -5.72 26.71
CA LYS A 699 -27.81 -6.55 26.26
C LYS A 699 -26.76 -5.86 25.42
N GLY A 700 -26.62 -4.56 25.50
CA GLY A 700 -25.65 -3.78 24.74
C GLY A 700 -24.18 -3.88 25.21
N THR A 701 -23.29 -3.23 24.47
CA THR A 701 -21.87 -3.04 24.80
C THR A 701 -21.50 -1.58 24.55
N ILE A 702 -20.78 -0.93 25.46
CA ILE A 702 -20.36 0.47 25.34
C ILE A 702 -19.31 0.60 24.24
N ILE A 703 -18.25 -0.21 24.29
CA ILE A 703 -17.16 -0.26 23.34
C ILE A 703 -17.10 -1.64 22.71
N LYS A 704 -17.59 -1.75 21.48
CA LYS A 704 -17.61 -3.00 20.69
C LYS A 704 -16.31 -3.09 19.89
N LEU A 705 -15.54 -4.15 20.14
CA LEU A 705 -14.27 -4.41 19.47
C LEU A 705 -14.28 -5.79 18.82
N LYS A 706 -13.72 -5.90 17.62
CA LYS A 706 -13.45 -7.19 16.98
C LYS A 706 -12.06 -7.17 16.35
N SER A 707 -11.20 -8.08 16.80
CA SER A 707 -9.85 -8.30 16.26
C SER A 707 -8.96 -7.05 16.30
N ILE A 708 -9.06 -6.21 17.34
CA ILE A 708 -8.18 -5.07 17.55
C ILE A 708 -6.98 -5.52 18.39
N PRO A 709 -5.75 -5.50 17.85
CA PRO A 709 -4.58 -6.06 18.51
C PRO A 709 -4.06 -5.24 19.68
N ILE A 710 -4.23 -3.90 19.66
CA ILE A 710 -3.73 -3.01 20.72
C ILE A 710 -4.87 -2.15 21.25
N VAL A 711 -5.24 -2.34 22.53
CA VAL A 711 -6.28 -1.55 23.20
C VAL A 711 -5.80 -1.13 24.58
N HIS A 712 -5.69 0.17 24.80
CA HIS A 712 -5.34 0.72 26.12
C HIS A 712 -6.44 1.67 26.59
N ILE A 713 -7.11 1.35 27.68
CA ILE A 713 -8.10 2.19 28.35
C ILE A 713 -7.54 2.56 29.72
N LYS A 714 -7.34 3.84 29.99
CA LYS A 714 -6.74 4.31 31.25
C LYS A 714 -7.49 5.51 31.82
N ASN A 715 -7.57 5.64 33.13
CA ASN A 715 -8.07 6.80 33.85
C ASN A 715 -9.47 7.24 33.38
N SER A 716 -10.35 6.33 33.07
CA SER A 716 -11.67 6.63 32.46
C SER A 716 -12.82 6.15 33.33
N ALA A 717 -13.98 6.76 33.16
CA ALA A 717 -15.17 6.41 33.96
C ALA A 717 -16.34 5.92 33.11
N PHE A 718 -17.01 4.85 33.55
CA PHE A 718 -18.17 4.27 32.92
C PHE A 718 -19.34 4.35 33.91
N ILE A 719 -20.36 5.16 33.58
CA ILE A 719 -21.34 5.61 34.55
C ILE A 719 -22.78 5.49 34.01
N ASN A 720 -23.69 4.98 34.82
CA ASN A 720 -25.14 4.99 34.59
C ASN A 720 -25.57 4.36 33.25
N SER A 721 -24.89 3.34 32.80
CA SER A 721 -25.28 2.56 31.62
C SER A 721 -25.95 1.25 32.04
N TYR A 722 -27.12 1.35 32.64
CA TYR A 722 -27.81 0.26 33.41
C TYR A 722 -28.15 -0.98 32.61
N LYS A 723 -28.43 -0.84 31.30
CA LYS A 723 -28.85 -1.95 30.44
C LYS A 723 -27.71 -2.62 29.70
N VAL A 724 -26.53 -2.13 29.86
CA VAL A 724 -25.34 -2.64 29.19
C VAL A 724 -24.85 -3.92 29.84
N LYS A 725 -24.70 -4.97 29.06
CA LYS A 725 -24.12 -6.24 29.52
C LYS A 725 -22.61 -6.13 29.71
N ASN A 726 -21.93 -5.51 28.76
CA ASN A 726 -20.46 -5.35 28.78
C ASN A 726 -20.07 -3.89 28.54
N ILE A 727 -19.11 -3.39 29.31
CA ILE A 727 -18.39 -2.15 28.96
C ILE A 727 -17.54 -2.40 27.74
N VAL A 728 -16.68 -3.43 27.82
CA VAL A 728 -15.76 -3.85 26.75
C VAL A 728 -15.40 -5.32 26.93
N GLN A 729 -15.07 -5.99 25.82
CA GLN A 729 -14.43 -7.31 25.83
C GLN A 729 -13.05 -7.18 25.21
N LEU A 730 -12.01 -7.50 25.96
CA LEU A 730 -10.60 -7.42 25.56
C LEU A 730 -10.03 -8.82 25.35
N TYR A 731 -9.30 -9.01 24.24
CA TYR A 731 -8.65 -10.25 23.93
C TYR A 731 -7.20 -10.02 23.46
N GLY A 732 -6.24 -10.70 24.09
CA GLY A 732 -4.81 -10.64 23.73
C GLY A 732 -3.95 -9.83 24.70
N LYS A 733 -2.69 -10.23 24.84
CA LYS A 733 -1.73 -9.75 25.87
C LYS A 733 -1.47 -8.23 25.84
N ASP A 734 -1.63 -7.60 24.68
CA ASP A 734 -1.37 -6.16 24.51
C ASP A 734 -2.62 -5.29 24.77
N ASN A 735 -3.68 -5.90 25.32
CA ASN A 735 -4.94 -5.23 25.61
C ASN A 735 -5.12 -5.03 27.10
N THR A 736 -5.28 -3.77 27.53
CA THR A 736 -5.32 -3.39 28.93
C THR A 736 -6.43 -2.39 29.22
N ILE A 737 -7.09 -2.55 30.37
CA ILE A 737 -7.91 -1.53 31.01
C ILE A 737 -7.42 -1.31 32.43
N LYS A 738 -7.06 -0.06 32.76
CA LYS A 738 -6.41 0.25 34.01
C LYS A 738 -6.93 1.57 34.62
N ASN A 739 -7.07 1.57 35.96
CA ASN A 739 -7.35 2.78 36.69
C ASN A 739 -8.67 3.43 36.24
N CYS A 740 -9.74 2.65 36.18
CA CYS A 740 -11.06 3.09 35.71
C CYS A 740 -12.12 2.99 36.80
N LEU A 741 -13.08 3.94 36.77
CA LEU A 741 -14.24 3.93 37.66
C LEU A 741 -15.46 3.34 36.95
N ILE A 742 -16.16 2.44 37.62
CA ILE A 742 -17.36 1.79 37.12
C ILE A 742 -18.50 2.01 38.14
N HIS A 743 -19.58 2.62 37.66
CA HIS A 743 -20.77 2.82 38.47
C HIS A 743 -22.03 2.57 37.67
N LEU A 744 -22.84 1.62 38.11
CA LEU A 744 -24.12 1.26 37.46
C LEU A 744 -23.93 1.06 35.92
N SER A 745 -22.93 0.31 35.55
CA SER A 745 -22.60 -0.05 34.16
C SER A 745 -22.24 -1.53 34.09
N GLY A 746 -22.18 -2.07 32.86
CA GLY A 746 -21.93 -3.51 32.64
C GLY A 746 -20.50 -3.96 33.02
N ASP A 747 -20.16 -5.17 32.62
CA ASP A 747 -18.93 -5.85 32.98
C ASP A 747 -17.78 -5.56 32.02
N ILE A 748 -16.54 -5.67 32.51
CA ILE A 748 -15.34 -5.77 31.70
C ILE A 748 -14.98 -7.25 31.60
N LYS A 749 -14.78 -7.73 30.34
CA LYS A 749 -14.33 -9.09 30.08
C LYS A 749 -12.93 -9.08 29.49
N THR A 750 -12.04 -9.89 30.05
CA THR A 750 -10.67 -10.05 29.55
C THR A 750 -10.40 -11.53 29.27
N SER A 751 -9.68 -11.81 28.18
CA SER A 751 -9.26 -13.17 27.80
C SER A 751 -7.98 -13.13 26.94
N GLY A 752 -7.34 -14.28 26.71
CA GLY A 752 -6.16 -14.38 25.85
C GLY A 752 -4.96 -13.55 26.34
N GLY A 753 -4.81 -13.34 27.66
CA GLY A 753 -3.74 -12.54 28.24
C GLY A 753 -4.04 -11.05 28.40
N ALA A 754 -5.22 -10.58 28.03
CA ALA A 754 -5.65 -9.21 28.30
C ALA A 754 -5.79 -8.97 29.81
N SER A 755 -5.52 -7.75 30.28
CA SER A 755 -5.52 -7.44 31.71
C SER A 755 -6.48 -6.31 32.08
N SER A 756 -7.02 -6.42 33.30
CA SER A 756 -7.80 -5.35 33.93
C SER A 756 -7.26 -5.10 35.36
N ASN A 757 -6.84 -3.87 35.63
CA ASN A 757 -6.15 -3.51 36.86
C ASN A 757 -6.71 -2.23 37.47
N ASN A 758 -6.74 -2.17 38.81
CA ASN A 758 -7.14 -1.00 39.57
C ASN A 758 -8.49 -0.44 39.12
N LEU A 759 -9.54 -1.28 39.17
CA LEU A 759 -10.91 -0.88 38.89
C LEU A 759 -11.62 -0.42 40.15
N ILE A 760 -12.31 0.71 40.10
CA ILE A 760 -13.00 1.31 41.23
C ILE A 760 -14.53 1.23 41.04
N PHE A 761 -15.21 0.49 41.86
CA PHE A 761 -16.68 0.31 41.82
C PHE A 761 -17.33 1.21 42.86
N LYS A 762 -17.43 2.49 42.58
CA LYS A 762 -17.99 3.50 43.47
C LYS A 762 -18.85 4.52 42.73
N ASN A 763 -19.81 5.13 43.44
CA ASN A 763 -20.57 6.26 42.90
C ASN A 763 -19.69 7.53 42.81
N PRO A 764 -19.50 8.13 41.65
CA PRO A 764 -18.82 9.42 41.53
C PRO A 764 -19.73 10.52 42.17
N LYS A 765 -19.16 11.31 43.08
CA LYS A 765 -19.83 12.45 43.65
C LYS A 765 -19.55 13.68 42.83
N TRP A 766 -20.61 14.35 42.40
CA TRP A 766 -20.50 15.54 41.55
C TRP A 766 -20.76 16.80 42.33
N GLU A 767 -20.01 17.87 42.09
CA GLU A 767 -20.34 19.23 42.39
C GLU A 767 -21.33 19.78 41.32
N ASN A 768 -20.99 19.56 40.07
CA ASN A 768 -21.89 19.82 38.94
C ASN A 768 -21.95 18.61 37.99
N LYS A 769 -23.04 17.87 38.02
CA LYS A 769 -23.24 16.68 37.20
C LYS A 769 -23.37 16.98 35.71
N ASN A 770 -23.88 18.13 35.34
CA ASN A 770 -24.08 18.50 33.94
C ASN A 770 -22.79 18.98 33.28
N LEU A 771 -21.91 19.58 34.08
CA LEU A 771 -20.58 20.04 33.63
C LEU A 771 -19.49 19.00 33.90
N PHE A 772 -19.84 17.82 34.44
CA PHE A 772 -18.89 16.76 34.83
C PHE A 772 -17.82 17.22 35.82
N ILE A 773 -18.14 18.18 36.68
CA ILE A 773 -17.27 18.66 37.74
C ILE A 773 -17.42 17.76 38.96
N PRO A 774 -16.36 17.02 39.36
CA PRO A 774 -16.43 16.17 40.56
C PRO A 774 -16.38 17.01 41.83
N SER A 775 -17.14 16.61 42.87
CA SER A 775 -16.99 17.20 44.20
C SER A 775 -15.63 16.84 44.82
N LYS A 776 -15.16 17.60 45.80
CA LYS A 776 -13.88 17.36 46.51
C LYS A 776 -13.79 15.94 47.13
N LYS A 777 -14.93 15.31 47.43
CA LYS A 777 -15.03 13.95 48.01
C LYS A 777 -15.34 12.90 46.95
N SER A 778 -15.17 13.20 45.67
CA SER A 778 -15.46 12.29 44.57
C SER A 778 -14.39 11.18 44.49
N SER A 779 -14.81 9.97 44.19
CA SER A 779 -13.92 8.84 43.87
C SER A 779 -13.23 8.98 42.51
N LEU A 780 -13.55 10.02 41.74
CA LEU A 780 -12.83 10.39 40.53
C LEU A 780 -11.51 11.12 40.82
N LEU A 781 -11.45 11.85 41.95
CA LEU A 781 -10.26 12.53 42.43
C LEU A 781 -9.49 11.58 43.34
N LYS A 782 -8.18 11.49 43.15
CA LYS A 782 -7.31 10.66 43.99
C LYS A 782 -6.51 11.49 44.96
N SER A 783 -6.46 11.02 46.20
CA SER A 783 -5.79 11.69 47.30
C SER A 783 -4.33 11.29 47.53
N ASN A 784 -3.72 10.45 46.70
CA ASN A 784 -2.34 9.97 46.88
C ASN A 784 -1.48 10.15 45.62
N ASN A 785 -0.26 10.58 45.85
CA ASN A 785 0.75 11.16 44.97
C ASN A 785 1.19 10.42 43.71
N ASP A 786 0.68 9.21 43.41
CA ASP A 786 1.19 8.39 42.31
C ASP A 786 0.18 7.98 41.23
N ILE A 787 -1.04 8.46 41.24
CA ILE A 787 -2.07 8.03 40.31
C ILE A 787 -2.90 9.24 39.83
N ASP A 788 -2.91 9.47 38.51
CA ASP A 788 -3.73 10.50 37.85
C ASP A 788 -5.22 10.40 38.19
N ASP A 789 -5.92 11.52 38.17
CA ASP A 789 -7.38 11.59 38.34
C ASP A 789 -8.11 10.74 37.28
N ILE A 790 -9.27 10.22 37.64
CA ILE A 790 -10.11 9.43 36.74
C ILE A 790 -11.17 10.36 36.12
N GLY A 791 -11.41 10.21 34.83
CA GLY A 791 -12.32 11.06 34.07
C GLY A 791 -11.61 12.30 33.53
N LEU A 792 -12.32 13.40 33.36
CA LEU A 792 -11.79 14.61 32.73
C LEU A 792 -10.66 15.23 33.56
N ILE A 793 -9.65 15.70 32.87
CA ILE A 793 -8.60 16.52 33.44
C ILE A 793 -9.19 17.89 33.79
N GLN A 794 -9.20 18.22 35.08
CA GLN A 794 -9.62 19.54 35.54
C GLN A 794 -8.46 20.52 35.32
N THR A 795 -8.64 21.49 34.43
CA THR A 795 -7.74 22.63 34.39
C THR A 795 -7.85 23.40 35.73
N LYS A 796 -6.83 23.40 36.51
CA LYS A 796 -6.76 24.31 37.67
C LYS A 796 -6.76 25.73 37.11
N ASN A 797 -7.92 26.44 37.24
CA ASN A 797 -7.96 27.90 37.09
C ASN A 797 -7.17 28.57 38.21
#